data_31babba651e8ee46041edce5315601ff
#
_entry.id   31babba651e8ee46041edce5315601ff
#
_cell.length_a   1.000
_cell.length_b   1.000
_cell.length_c   1.000
_cell.angle_alpha   90.00
_cell.angle_beta   90.00
_cell.angle_gamma   90.00
#
_symmetry.space_group_name_H-M   'P 1'
#
loop_
_entity.id
_entity.type
_entity.pdbx_description
1 polymer ?
#
loop_
_entity_poly.entity_id
_entity_poly.type
_entity_poly.pdbx_seq_one_letter_code
_entity_poly.pdbx_strand_id
1 'polypeptide(L)'
;MQKKEVFPVTGLGCAACAARVSKVLNAQPGVIEANVNYASATAMVCYDTDKCTPESLGKAVADSGYGLITAVENEEDAAEKERLKQYRALKWQTVGAVVGTVPVFVLSMFFMDLRWGQWVAFVLSATVVFVFGSRFHINAWRQLGNRAVNMDTLVACSTGVAWMFSTFNLLFPGFWLSRGIEPHLYFEAASVIIAFILLGRLMEAKAKHKTNKAIRTLMDLRPKMVTIVSQDGTEKEVPVQWAHAGDTVVVRPGERVAVDGTVFSGASYVDESMLSGEPVPVMKQSGDKVFAGTINQKGAFRIKADKTGQDTVLAQIIRMVQDAQGSKAPVQNMVDKVASVFVPVIMGIAVTVFLAWLVFAPEDGFTHGLLAMITVLIIACPCALGLATPTALIVGIGKGASNGILIKDATSLEVARNIDMVILDKTGTVTEGRPEVTDCLWASGTGDGDRMVLSGLERLSEHPLAEAVVRFLGMECQVEISGFENIPGRGVLGMSEGRRYLAGSLELLRSEGIEVDTAMLKEAGRWQNEARTVVWFADQDRSLAVLAVTDRIKPTSAEAVEKLRGMGIRTYMLTGDNEAAAAAVARMAGIDEFRAGVLPQDKARFVKECQDAGYKVAMVGDGINDSAALAQADLSIAMGRGSDIAMDTAMVTILSSDLSRVPEAVRLSHMTVRTIRQNLFWAFIYNVIAVPVAAGILYPVNGFLLNPMIGGAAMAFSSVSVVANSLRLRSRKL
;
A
#
# COMPACT_ATOMS: atom_id res chain seq x y z
N MET A 1 15.73 -21.84 -6.93
CA MET A 1 15.73 -20.38 -6.65
C MET A 1 14.40 -19.95 -6.08
N GLN A 2 14.39 -19.06 -5.07
CA GLN A 2 13.10 -18.51 -4.56
C GLN A 2 12.61 -17.39 -5.48
N LYS A 3 11.34 -17.48 -5.92
CA LYS A 3 10.67 -16.48 -6.75
C LYS A 3 9.35 -16.06 -6.10
N LYS A 4 9.10 -14.75 -6.10
CA LYS A 4 7.83 -14.18 -5.63
C LYS A 4 7.07 -13.62 -6.82
N GLU A 5 5.86 -14.12 -7.05
CA GLU A 5 5.00 -13.70 -8.17
C GLU A 5 3.56 -13.48 -7.73
N VAL A 6 2.85 -12.63 -8.48
CA VAL A 6 1.44 -12.32 -8.23
C VAL A 6 0.61 -12.81 -9.42
N PHE A 7 -0.23 -13.80 -9.20
CA PHE A 7 -1.09 -14.39 -10.21
C PHE A 7 -2.54 -13.93 -10.08
N PRO A 8 -3.23 -13.57 -11.15
CA PRO A 8 -4.66 -13.34 -11.13
C PRO A 8 -5.44 -14.64 -10.83
N VAL A 9 -6.41 -14.54 -9.91
CA VAL A 9 -7.27 -15.67 -9.51
C VAL A 9 -8.69 -15.45 -10.00
N THR A 10 -9.29 -16.48 -10.59
CA THR A 10 -10.67 -16.46 -11.09
C THR A 10 -11.58 -17.37 -10.27
N GLY A 11 -12.89 -17.07 -10.26
CA GLY A 11 -13.87 -17.89 -9.56
C GLY A 11 -14.05 -17.54 -8.06
N LEU A 12 -13.31 -16.57 -7.51
CA LEU A 12 -13.46 -16.14 -6.13
C LEU A 12 -14.82 -15.47 -5.89
N GLY A 13 -15.69 -16.14 -5.14
CA GLY A 13 -17.03 -15.64 -4.81
C GLY A 13 -17.11 -14.95 -3.44
N CYS A 14 -16.15 -15.21 -2.54
CA CYS A 14 -16.15 -14.68 -1.16
C CYS A 14 -14.75 -14.78 -0.53
N ALA A 15 -14.55 -14.15 0.64
CA ALA A 15 -13.28 -14.21 1.36
C ALA A 15 -12.90 -15.64 1.78
N ALA A 16 -13.88 -16.48 2.16
CA ALA A 16 -13.63 -17.89 2.48
C ALA A 16 -13.09 -18.67 1.28
N CYS A 17 -13.51 -18.31 0.04
CA CYS A 17 -12.95 -18.87 -1.20
C CYS A 17 -11.46 -18.50 -1.35
N ALA A 18 -11.11 -17.24 -1.10
CA ALA A 18 -9.72 -16.77 -1.14
C ALA A 18 -8.85 -17.47 -0.10
N ALA A 19 -9.35 -17.62 1.15
CA ALA A 19 -8.67 -18.36 2.20
C ALA A 19 -8.43 -19.82 1.82
N ARG A 20 -9.38 -20.45 1.12
CA ARG A 20 -9.22 -21.81 0.64
C ARG A 20 -8.17 -21.94 -0.45
N VAL A 21 -8.18 -21.07 -1.45
CA VAL A 21 -7.15 -21.06 -2.50
C VAL A 21 -5.77 -20.83 -1.87
N SER A 22 -5.65 -19.92 -0.91
CA SER A 22 -4.42 -19.70 -0.14
C SER A 22 -3.96 -21.00 0.57
N LYS A 23 -4.87 -21.73 1.20
CA LYS A 23 -4.55 -23.02 1.86
C LYS A 23 -4.10 -24.09 0.85
N VAL A 24 -4.74 -24.17 -0.32
CA VAL A 24 -4.38 -25.12 -1.38
C VAL A 24 -3.00 -24.81 -1.93
N LEU A 25 -2.68 -23.55 -2.18
CA LEU A 25 -1.37 -23.11 -2.64
C LEU A 25 -0.28 -23.38 -1.61
N ASN A 26 -0.51 -23.05 -0.33
CA ASN A 26 0.46 -23.32 0.75
C ASN A 26 0.68 -24.80 1.03
N ALA A 27 -0.22 -25.67 0.60
CA ALA A 27 -0.05 -27.14 0.70
C ALA A 27 0.77 -27.75 -0.45
N GLN A 28 1.13 -26.97 -1.47
CA GLN A 28 1.90 -27.48 -2.59
C GLN A 28 3.38 -27.61 -2.24
N PRO A 29 4.06 -28.70 -2.70
CA PRO A 29 5.49 -28.88 -2.52
C PRO A 29 6.26 -27.74 -3.20
N GLY A 30 7.18 -27.09 -2.47
CA GLY A 30 7.99 -25.99 -2.98
C GLY A 30 7.38 -24.59 -2.80
N VAL A 31 6.15 -24.48 -2.34
CA VAL A 31 5.58 -23.18 -1.94
C VAL A 31 6.03 -22.84 -0.52
N ILE A 32 6.62 -21.66 -0.37
CA ILE A 32 7.10 -21.13 0.92
C ILE A 32 5.96 -20.37 1.60
N GLU A 33 5.31 -19.50 0.85
CA GLU A 33 4.19 -18.69 1.31
C GLU A 33 3.26 -18.35 0.14
N ALA A 34 1.96 -18.48 0.34
CA ALA A 34 0.95 -18.04 -0.62
C ALA A 34 -0.18 -17.29 0.08
N ASN A 35 -0.43 -16.07 -0.37
CA ASN A 35 -1.49 -15.19 0.13
C ASN A 35 -2.44 -14.81 -1.01
N VAL A 36 -3.75 -15.02 -0.79
CA VAL A 36 -4.78 -14.69 -1.78
C VAL A 36 -5.61 -13.51 -1.29
N ASN A 37 -5.66 -12.46 -2.07
CA ASN A 37 -6.46 -11.27 -1.79
C ASN A 37 -7.78 -11.32 -2.57
N TYR A 38 -8.89 -11.36 -1.84
CA TYR A 38 -10.23 -11.42 -2.43
C TYR A 38 -10.61 -10.12 -3.17
N ALA A 39 -10.17 -8.95 -2.68
CA ALA A 39 -10.57 -7.66 -3.25
C ALA A 39 -9.85 -7.36 -4.57
N SER A 40 -8.57 -7.67 -4.67
CA SER A 40 -7.78 -7.56 -5.91
C SER A 40 -7.96 -8.78 -6.82
N ALA A 41 -8.50 -9.89 -6.31
CA ALA A 41 -8.57 -11.18 -6.98
C ALA A 41 -7.19 -11.67 -7.48
N THR A 42 -6.17 -11.56 -6.63
CA THR A 42 -4.80 -11.97 -6.91
C THR A 42 -4.27 -12.91 -5.85
N ALA A 43 -3.37 -13.81 -6.22
CA ALA A 43 -2.58 -14.67 -5.35
C ALA A 43 -1.12 -14.26 -5.44
N MET A 44 -0.53 -13.83 -4.34
CA MET A 44 0.91 -13.66 -4.19
C MET A 44 1.48 -14.99 -3.71
N VAL A 45 2.40 -15.56 -4.48
CA VAL A 45 3.01 -16.86 -4.19
C VAL A 45 4.52 -16.72 -4.18
N CYS A 46 5.14 -17.09 -3.06
CA CYS A 46 6.58 -17.25 -2.93
C CYS A 46 6.89 -18.75 -3.02
N TYR A 47 7.65 -19.17 -4.02
CA TYR A 47 7.91 -20.58 -4.28
C TYR A 47 9.33 -20.82 -4.78
N ASP A 48 9.80 -22.07 -4.65
CA ASP A 48 11.08 -22.53 -5.15
C ASP A 48 10.91 -23.04 -6.59
N THR A 49 11.54 -22.36 -7.55
CA THR A 49 11.44 -22.67 -8.98
C THR A 49 11.95 -24.07 -9.34
N ASP A 50 12.81 -24.64 -8.50
CA ASP A 50 13.37 -25.98 -8.73
C ASP A 50 12.38 -27.10 -8.32
N LYS A 51 11.35 -26.77 -7.53
CA LYS A 51 10.38 -27.72 -6.97
C LYS A 51 8.95 -27.50 -7.46
N CYS A 52 8.65 -26.29 -7.92
CA CYS A 52 7.28 -25.92 -8.29
C CYS A 52 7.27 -24.99 -9.51
N THR A 53 6.32 -25.21 -10.43
CA THR A 53 6.14 -24.35 -11.59
C THR A 53 4.78 -23.66 -11.56
N PRO A 54 4.61 -22.50 -12.22
CA PRO A 54 3.32 -21.80 -12.31
C PRO A 54 2.19 -22.70 -12.80
N GLU A 55 2.46 -23.60 -13.76
CA GLU A 55 1.47 -24.52 -14.32
C GLU A 55 1.01 -25.53 -13.27
N SER A 56 1.91 -26.03 -12.40
CA SER A 56 1.55 -26.94 -11.30
C SER A 56 0.67 -26.27 -10.27
N LEU A 57 0.94 -24.99 -9.95
CA LEU A 57 0.10 -24.16 -9.09
C LEU A 57 -1.29 -23.94 -9.72
N GLY A 58 -1.33 -23.64 -11.02
CA GLY A 58 -2.56 -23.48 -11.78
C GLY A 58 -3.44 -24.73 -11.73
N LYS A 59 -2.84 -25.92 -11.89
CA LYS A 59 -3.55 -27.20 -11.82
C LYS A 59 -4.11 -27.45 -10.41
N ALA A 60 -3.33 -27.26 -9.37
CA ALA A 60 -3.78 -27.45 -7.98
C ALA A 60 -4.96 -26.53 -7.60
N VAL A 61 -4.95 -25.29 -8.11
CA VAL A 61 -6.05 -24.34 -7.93
C VAL A 61 -7.28 -24.76 -8.74
N ALA A 62 -7.09 -25.25 -9.98
CA ALA A 62 -8.17 -25.74 -10.83
C ALA A 62 -8.87 -26.97 -10.24
N ASP A 63 -8.12 -27.91 -9.66
CA ASP A 63 -8.67 -29.10 -8.98
C ASP A 63 -9.53 -28.72 -7.76
N SER A 64 -9.28 -27.57 -7.15
CA SER A 64 -10.09 -27.03 -6.05
C SER A 64 -11.31 -26.22 -6.53
N GLY A 65 -11.52 -26.09 -7.85
CA GLY A 65 -12.68 -25.43 -8.47
C GLY A 65 -12.51 -23.95 -8.72
N TYR A 66 -11.26 -23.44 -8.71
CA TYR A 66 -10.90 -22.05 -9.01
C TYR A 66 -9.92 -22.00 -10.19
N GLY A 67 -9.65 -20.82 -10.73
CA GLY A 67 -8.64 -20.63 -11.78
C GLY A 67 -7.47 -19.78 -11.32
N LEU A 68 -6.26 -20.13 -11.74
CA LEU A 68 -5.05 -19.33 -11.60
C LEU A 68 -4.52 -19.06 -13.02
N ILE A 69 -4.32 -17.78 -13.38
CA ILE A 69 -3.80 -17.40 -14.69
C ILE A 69 -2.28 -17.40 -14.61
N THR A 70 -1.61 -18.34 -15.28
CA THR A 70 -0.17 -18.60 -15.15
C THR A 70 0.63 -18.37 -16.44
N ALA A 71 -0.02 -18.08 -17.56
CA ALA A 71 0.64 -17.99 -18.86
C ALA A 71 -0.03 -16.94 -19.75
N VAL A 72 0.51 -15.72 -19.80
CA VAL A 72 0.32 -14.79 -20.93
C VAL A 72 1.41 -13.73 -20.93
N GLU A 73 2.00 -13.39 -22.08
CA GLU A 73 2.95 -12.28 -22.25
C GLU A 73 2.38 -10.90 -21.83
N ASN A 74 1.05 -10.79 -21.61
CA ASN A 74 0.35 -9.63 -21.06
C ASN A 74 -0.68 -10.09 -20.01
N GLU A 75 -0.20 -10.54 -18.84
CA GLU A 75 -1.03 -11.03 -17.73
C GLU A 75 -2.10 -10.02 -17.29
N GLU A 76 -1.78 -8.73 -17.33
CA GLU A 76 -2.68 -7.65 -16.93
C GLU A 76 -3.86 -7.48 -17.87
N ASP A 77 -3.63 -7.53 -19.18
CA ASP A 77 -4.69 -7.42 -20.21
C ASP A 77 -5.62 -8.64 -20.19
N ALA A 78 -5.08 -9.84 -19.95
CA ALA A 78 -5.86 -11.05 -19.85
C ALA A 78 -6.73 -11.07 -18.58
N ALA A 79 -6.17 -10.66 -17.45
CA ALA A 79 -6.89 -10.53 -16.18
C ALA A 79 -8.01 -9.49 -16.28
N GLU A 80 -7.75 -8.37 -16.96
CA GLU A 80 -8.77 -7.32 -17.16
C GLU A 80 -9.91 -7.80 -18.08
N LYS A 81 -9.60 -8.46 -19.19
CA LYS A 81 -10.60 -9.04 -20.08
C LYS A 81 -11.49 -10.05 -19.36
N GLU A 82 -10.90 -10.92 -18.54
CA GLU A 82 -11.67 -11.90 -17.77
C GLU A 82 -12.53 -11.24 -16.69
N ARG A 83 -12.02 -10.22 -15.99
CA ARG A 83 -12.80 -9.41 -15.04
C ARG A 83 -13.99 -8.71 -15.72
N LEU A 84 -13.78 -8.12 -16.88
CA LEU A 84 -14.85 -7.48 -17.65
C LEU A 84 -15.91 -8.49 -18.10
N LYS A 85 -15.50 -9.68 -18.52
CA LYS A 85 -16.41 -10.78 -18.88
C LYS A 85 -17.26 -11.20 -17.67
N GLN A 86 -16.63 -11.42 -16.52
CA GLN A 86 -17.32 -11.77 -15.28
C GLN A 86 -18.28 -10.65 -14.81
N TYR A 87 -17.88 -9.39 -14.92
CA TYR A 87 -18.73 -8.25 -14.60
C TYR A 87 -19.96 -8.17 -15.53
N ARG A 88 -19.77 -8.39 -16.84
CA ARG A 88 -20.87 -8.42 -17.82
C ARG A 88 -21.83 -9.56 -17.54
N ALA A 89 -21.32 -10.75 -17.24
CA ALA A 89 -22.13 -11.91 -16.87
C ALA A 89 -22.94 -11.64 -15.59
N LEU A 90 -22.31 -11.07 -14.55
CA LEU A 90 -22.98 -10.71 -13.30
C LEU A 90 -24.06 -9.64 -13.54
N LYS A 91 -23.77 -8.63 -14.36
CA LYS A 91 -24.75 -7.60 -14.73
C LYS A 91 -25.96 -8.20 -15.44
N TRP A 92 -25.74 -9.11 -16.39
CA TRP A 92 -26.81 -9.80 -17.10
C TRP A 92 -27.67 -10.65 -16.15
N GLN A 93 -27.02 -11.45 -15.27
CA GLN A 93 -27.71 -12.25 -14.25
C GLN A 93 -28.53 -11.37 -13.31
N THR A 94 -27.97 -10.24 -12.85
CA THR A 94 -28.67 -9.31 -11.94
C THR A 94 -29.89 -8.69 -12.61
N VAL A 95 -29.73 -8.16 -13.84
CA VAL A 95 -30.85 -7.55 -14.59
C VAL A 95 -31.94 -8.59 -14.85
N GLY A 96 -31.57 -9.79 -15.31
CA GLY A 96 -32.52 -10.87 -15.54
C GLY A 96 -33.26 -11.32 -14.28
N ALA A 97 -32.54 -11.44 -13.15
CA ALA A 97 -33.15 -11.76 -11.87
C ALA A 97 -34.14 -10.67 -11.40
N VAL A 98 -33.77 -9.40 -11.50
CA VAL A 98 -34.66 -8.27 -11.11
C VAL A 98 -35.89 -8.24 -12.02
N VAL A 99 -35.71 -8.31 -13.34
CA VAL A 99 -36.83 -8.32 -14.31
C VAL A 99 -37.76 -9.50 -14.10
N GLY A 100 -37.21 -10.69 -13.81
CA GLY A 100 -38.00 -11.91 -13.50
C GLY A 100 -38.70 -11.85 -12.13
N THR A 101 -38.10 -11.18 -11.14
CA THR A 101 -38.63 -11.09 -9.78
C THR A 101 -39.83 -10.13 -9.69
N VAL A 102 -39.83 -9.03 -10.44
CA VAL A 102 -40.91 -8.03 -10.39
C VAL A 102 -42.30 -8.66 -10.71
N PRO A 103 -42.47 -9.41 -11.81
CA PRO A 103 -43.73 -10.09 -12.08
C PRO A 103 -44.11 -11.13 -10.99
N VAL A 104 -43.13 -11.90 -10.49
CA VAL A 104 -43.38 -12.89 -9.40
C VAL A 104 -43.93 -12.17 -8.18
N PHE A 105 -43.30 -11.04 -7.80
CA PHE A 105 -43.74 -10.24 -6.64
C PHE A 105 -45.16 -9.68 -6.83
N VAL A 106 -45.45 -9.12 -8.01
CA VAL A 106 -46.78 -8.59 -8.32
C VAL A 106 -47.85 -9.69 -8.30
N LEU A 107 -47.54 -10.85 -8.90
CA LEU A 107 -48.46 -12.00 -8.91
C LEU A 107 -48.72 -12.52 -7.49
N SER A 108 -47.71 -12.63 -6.67
CA SER A 108 -47.84 -13.09 -5.28
C SER A 108 -48.56 -12.09 -4.38
N MET A 109 -48.47 -10.77 -4.64
CA MET A 109 -49.16 -9.76 -3.81
C MET A 109 -50.62 -9.49 -4.21
N PHE A 110 -50.94 -9.48 -5.52
CA PHE A 110 -52.20 -9.00 -6.00
C PHE A 110 -53.09 -10.08 -6.66
N PHE A 111 -52.52 -11.26 -6.97
CA PHE A 111 -53.20 -12.31 -7.71
C PHE A 111 -53.01 -13.71 -7.07
N MET A 112 -52.84 -13.77 -5.73
CA MET A 112 -52.60 -15.04 -4.99
C MET A 112 -53.72 -16.06 -5.17
N ASP A 113 -54.97 -15.61 -5.35
CA ASP A 113 -56.15 -16.49 -5.45
C ASP A 113 -56.32 -17.11 -6.84
N LEU A 114 -55.61 -16.58 -7.86
CA LEU A 114 -55.72 -17.05 -9.24
C LEU A 114 -54.76 -18.22 -9.53
N ARG A 115 -55.29 -19.40 -9.74
CA ARG A 115 -54.48 -20.60 -10.02
C ARG A 115 -53.48 -20.40 -11.14
N TRP A 116 -53.83 -19.71 -12.21
CA TRP A 116 -52.90 -19.44 -13.32
C TRP A 116 -51.73 -18.55 -12.84
N GLY A 117 -51.99 -17.56 -11.99
CA GLY A 117 -50.96 -16.70 -11.42
C GLY A 117 -49.92 -17.47 -10.60
N GLN A 118 -50.37 -18.46 -9.81
CA GLN A 118 -49.49 -19.33 -9.03
C GLN A 118 -48.55 -20.17 -9.93
N TRP A 119 -49.04 -20.72 -11.05
CA TRP A 119 -48.20 -21.47 -12.01
C TRP A 119 -47.21 -20.55 -12.75
N VAL A 120 -47.62 -19.36 -13.14
CA VAL A 120 -46.71 -18.37 -13.74
C VAL A 120 -45.64 -17.96 -12.74
N ALA A 121 -45.99 -17.72 -11.48
CA ALA A 121 -45.03 -17.42 -10.42
C ALA A 121 -44.04 -18.58 -10.19
N PHE A 122 -44.51 -19.85 -10.25
CA PHE A 122 -43.66 -21.03 -10.19
C PHE A 122 -42.61 -21.06 -11.31
N VAL A 123 -43.01 -20.87 -12.56
CA VAL A 123 -42.10 -20.93 -13.73
C VAL A 123 -41.10 -19.76 -13.70
N LEU A 124 -41.57 -18.55 -13.41
CA LEU A 124 -40.71 -17.38 -13.33
C LEU A 124 -39.73 -17.46 -12.16
N SER A 125 -40.19 -17.90 -10.97
CA SER A 125 -39.32 -18.09 -9.82
C SER A 125 -38.29 -19.18 -10.04
N ALA A 126 -38.66 -20.29 -10.68
CA ALA A 126 -37.70 -21.34 -11.11
C ALA A 126 -36.61 -20.76 -12.02
N THR A 127 -36.97 -19.90 -12.96
CA THR A 127 -36.01 -19.22 -13.84
C THR A 127 -35.10 -18.29 -13.03
N VAL A 128 -35.64 -17.52 -12.10
CA VAL A 128 -34.83 -16.63 -11.26
C VAL A 128 -33.87 -17.43 -10.36
N VAL A 129 -34.34 -18.47 -9.69
CA VAL A 129 -33.56 -19.24 -8.72
C VAL A 129 -32.54 -20.13 -9.42
N PHE A 130 -32.89 -20.87 -10.47
CA PHE A 130 -32.04 -21.90 -11.07
C PHE A 130 -31.28 -21.44 -12.32
N VAL A 131 -31.75 -20.41 -13.05
CA VAL A 131 -31.00 -19.88 -14.21
C VAL A 131 -30.15 -18.68 -13.77
N PHE A 132 -30.76 -17.61 -13.27
CA PHE A 132 -30.01 -16.43 -12.85
C PHE A 132 -29.24 -16.63 -11.55
N GLY A 133 -29.77 -17.44 -10.61
CA GLY A 133 -29.14 -17.85 -9.36
C GLY A 133 -28.26 -19.11 -9.48
N SER A 134 -28.10 -19.72 -10.66
CA SER A 134 -27.39 -20.99 -10.88
C SER A 134 -26.01 -21.04 -10.24
N ARG A 135 -25.29 -19.93 -10.24
CA ARG A 135 -23.96 -19.82 -9.62
C ARG A 135 -23.96 -20.21 -8.14
N PHE A 136 -25.00 -19.84 -7.38
CA PHE A 136 -25.08 -20.16 -5.96
C PHE A 136 -25.25 -21.67 -5.76
N HIS A 137 -26.13 -22.31 -6.52
CA HIS A 137 -26.40 -23.73 -6.44
C HIS A 137 -25.20 -24.58 -6.90
N ILE A 138 -24.56 -24.21 -8.02
CA ILE A 138 -23.38 -24.89 -8.54
C ILE A 138 -22.22 -24.80 -7.55
N ASN A 139 -21.97 -23.61 -7.00
CA ASN A 139 -20.91 -23.42 -6.00
C ASN A 139 -21.22 -24.16 -4.70
N ALA A 140 -22.48 -24.14 -4.22
CA ALA A 140 -22.88 -24.90 -3.05
C ALA A 140 -22.65 -26.40 -3.22
N TRP A 141 -23.02 -26.96 -4.35
CA TRP A 141 -22.82 -28.38 -4.66
C TRP A 141 -21.33 -28.76 -4.68
N ARG A 142 -20.49 -27.95 -5.35
CA ARG A 142 -19.03 -28.13 -5.36
C ARG A 142 -18.42 -28.05 -3.96
N GLN A 143 -18.89 -27.11 -3.15
CA GLN A 143 -18.38 -26.95 -1.78
C GLN A 143 -18.80 -28.10 -0.87
N LEU A 144 -20.02 -28.62 -1.02
CA LEU A 144 -20.52 -29.77 -0.26
C LEU A 144 -19.65 -31.00 -0.53
N GLY A 145 -19.30 -31.28 -1.81
CA GLY A 145 -18.37 -32.35 -2.18
C GLY A 145 -16.98 -32.19 -1.52
N ASN A 146 -16.60 -30.98 -1.19
CA ASN A 146 -15.34 -30.66 -0.52
C ASN A 146 -15.47 -30.53 1.02
N ARG A 147 -16.59 -30.94 1.63
CA ARG A 147 -16.92 -30.83 3.07
C ARG A 147 -16.71 -29.40 3.61
N ALA A 148 -16.98 -28.38 2.80
CA ALA A 148 -16.89 -26.98 3.19
C ALA A 148 -18.24 -26.30 3.01
N VAL A 149 -18.53 -25.34 3.87
CA VAL A 149 -19.74 -24.52 3.83
C VAL A 149 -19.35 -23.08 3.65
N ASN A 150 -19.99 -22.39 2.74
CA ASN A 150 -19.73 -20.98 2.49
C ASN A 150 -21.05 -20.20 2.32
N MET A 151 -20.95 -18.92 2.00
CA MET A 151 -22.08 -18.04 1.77
C MET A 151 -23.00 -18.57 0.63
N ASP A 152 -22.45 -19.08 -0.46
CA ASP A 152 -23.23 -19.59 -1.60
C ASP A 152 -24.06 -20.81 -1.16
N THR A 153 -23.55 -21.60 -0.21
CA THR A 153 -24.28 -22.73 0.40
C THR A 153 -25.49 -22.25 1.21
N LEU A 154 -25.33 -21.17 2.00
CA LEU A 154 -26.45 -20.60 2.78
C LEU A 154 -27.56 -20.07 1.85
N VAL A 155 -27.17 -19.33 0.80
CA VAL A 155 -28.12 -18.80 -0.19
C VAL A 155 -28.82 -19.91 -0.94
N ALA A 156 -28.09 -20.92 -1.44
CA ALA A 156 -28.65 -22.05 -2.16
C ALA A 156 -29.61 -22.87 -1.28
N CYS A 157 -29.23 -23.11 -0.02
CA CYS A 157 -30.06 -23.84 0.94
C CYS A 157 -31.36 -23.07 1.25
N SER A 158 -31.24 -21.79 1.62
CA SER A 158 -32.40 -20.97 1.98
C SER A 158 -33.39 -20.78 0.82
N THR A 159 -32.89 -20.42 -0.38
CA THR A 159 -33.75 -20.21 -1.57
C THR A 159 -34.29 -21.52 -2.12
N GLY A 160 -33.50 -22.60 -2.09
CA GLY A 160 -33.91 -23.94 -2.50
C GLY A 160 -35.00 -24.50 -1.58
N VAL A 161 -34.85 -24.38 -0.25
CA VAL A 161 -35.88 -24.82 0.72
C VAL A 161 -37.16 -24.01 0.54
N ALA A 162 -37.07 -22.69 0.43
CA ALA A 162 -38.24 -21.82 0.21
C ALA A 162 -38.98 -22.19 -1.09
N TRP A 163 -38.26 -22.42 -2.18
CA TRP A 163 -38.83 -22.80 -3.46
C TRP A 163 -39.43 -24.20 -3.46
N MET A 164 -38.75 -25.19 -2.87
CA MET A 164 -39.28 -26.56 -2.72
C MET A 164 -40.53 -26.61 -1.85
N PHE A 165 -40.54 -25.88 -0.75
CA PHE A 165 -41.73 -25.79 0.14
C PHE A 165 -42.92 -25.17 -0.62
N SER A 166 -42.72 -24.09 -1.32
CA SER A 166 -43.75 -23.44 -2.16
C SER A 166 -44.26 -24.36 -3.29
N THR A 167 -43.36 -25.14 -3.87
CA THR A 167 -43.72 -26.13 -4.90
C THR A 167 -44.55 -27.26 -4.33
N PHE A 168 -44.21 -27.76 -3.13
CA PHE A 168 -45.02 -28.72 -2.39
C PHE A 168 -46.44 -28.20 -2.09
N ASN A 169 -46.54 -26.98 -1.61
CA ASN A 169 -47.81 -26.32 -1.33
C ASN A 169 -48.67 -26.11 -2.59
N LEU A 170 -48.04 -25.81 -3.72
CA LEU A 170 -48.71 -25.64 -5.00
C LEU A 170 -49.26 -26.97 -5.53
N LEU A 171 -48.46 -28.07 -5.44
CA LEU A 171 -48.82 -29.39 -5.97
C LEU A 171 -49.77 -30.14 -5.07
N PHE A 172 -49.66 -30.01 -3.75
CA PHE A 172 -50.42 -30.74 -2.75
C PHE A 172 -51.16 -29.84 -1.75
N PRO A 173 -52.03 -28.92 -2.19
CA PRO A 173 -52.72 -27.98 -1.32
C PRO A 173 -53.66 -28.69 -0.34
N GLY A 174 -54.26 -29.85 -0.75
CA GLY A 174 -55.11 -30.66 0.06
C GLY A 174 -54.47 -31.20 1.33
N PHE A 175 -53.16 -31.36 1.37
CA PHE A 175 -52.42 -31.81 2.56
C PHE A 175 -52.56 -30.82 3.74
N TRP A 176 -52.55 -29.52 3.43
CA TRP A 176 -52.70 -28.46 4.42
C TRP A 176 -54.17 -28.15 4.73
N LEU A 177 -54.99 -28.09 3.70
CA LEU A 177 -56.42 -27.81 3.85
C LEU A 177 -57.13 -28.86 4.72
N SER A 178 -56.72 -30.13 4.63
CA SER A 178 -57.25 -31.20 5.50
C SER A 178 -56.89 -31.01 6.99
N ARG A 179 -55.92 -30.16 7.30
CA ARG A 179 -55.46 -29.79 8.66
C ARG A 179 -55.95 -28.41 9.11
N GLY A 180 -56.77 -27.74 8.28
CA GLY A 180 -57.27 -26.40 8.60
C GLY A 180 -56.26 -25.27 8.38
N ILE A 181 -55.14 -25.56 7.66
CA ILE A 181 -54.07 -24.59 7.40
C ILE A 181 -54.16 -24.14 5.94
N GLU A 182 -54.11 -22.84 5.68
CA GLU A 182 -54.02 -22.32 4.32
C GLU A 182 -52.59 -22.45 3.75
N PRO A 183 -52.42 -23.04 2.55
CA PRO A 183 -51.12 -23.22 1.93
C PRO A 183 -50.59 -21.89 1.39
N HIS A 184 -49.59 -21.26 2.05
CA HIS A 184 -48.91 -20.07 1.56
C HIS A 184 -47.80 -20.43 0.63
N LEU A 185 -47.67 -19.65 -0.46
CA LEU A 185 -46.57 -19.73 -1.43
C LEU A 185 -45.53 -18.64 -1.16
N TYR A 186 -44.23 -18.97 -1.26
CA TYR A 186 -43.11 -18.09 -0.98
C TYR A 186 -42.16 -17.98 -2.19
N PHE A 187 -42.70 -18.06 -3.44
CA PHE A 187 -41.92 -17.94 -4.67
C PHE A 187 -41.30 -16.55 -4.81
N GLU A 188 -42.03 -15.52 -4.36
CA GLU A 188 -41.54 -14.14 -4.33
C GLU A 188 -40.35 -14.01 -3.36
N ALA A 189 -40.41 -14.64 -2.19
CA ALA A 189 -39.31 -14.57 -1.21
C ALA A 189 -38.03 -15.15 -1.81
N ALA A 190 -38.08 -16.36 -2.41
CA ALA A 190 -36.93 -16.98 -3.04
C ALA A 190 -36.34 -16.12 -4.16
N SER A 191 -37.23 -15.54 -5.00
CA SER A 191 -36.81 -14.69 -6.13
C SER A 191 -36.21 -13.36 -5.68
N VAL A 192 -36.84 -12.69 -4.73
CA VAL A 192 -36.37 -11.39 -4.17
C VAL A 192 -35.01 -11.56 -3.49
N ILE A 193 -34.80 -12.67 -2.76
CA ILE A 193 -33.51 -12.94 -2.11
C ILE A 193 -32.40 -13.05 -3.17
N ILE A 194 -32.59 -13.84 -4.24
CA ILE A 194 -31.63 -13.95 -5.35
C ILE A 194 -31.36 -12.60 -5.98
N ALA A 195 -32.42 -11.82 -6.27
CA ALA A 195 -32.28 -10.49 -6.91
C ALA A 195 -31.48 -9.53 -6.01
N PHE A 196 -31.77 -9.43 -4.71
CA PHE A 196 -31.03 -8.57 -3.80
C PHE A 196 -29.59 -9.00 -3.60
N ILE A 197 -29.30 -10.29 -3.51
CA ILE A 197 -27.92 -10.78 -3.35
C ILE A 197 -27.12 -10.51 -4.64
N LEU A 198 -27.69 -10.75 -5.82
CA LEU A 198 -27.03 -10.41 -7.09
C LEU A 198 -26.83 -8.89 -7.24
N LEU A 199 -27.81 -8.08 -6.85
CA LEU A 199 -27.68 -6.63 -6.84
C LEU A 199 -26.56 -6.17 -5.89
N GLY A 200 -26.52 -6.71 -4.68
CA GLY A 200 -25.43 -6.46 -3.72
C GLY A 200 -24.07 -6.79 -4.30
N ARG A 201 -23.92 -7.97 -4.93
CA ARG A 201 -22.67 -8.39 -5.62
C ARG A 201 -22.30 -7.50 -6.81
N LEU A 202 -23.29 -7.03 -7.57
CA LEU A 202 -23.05 -6.10 -8.68
C LEU A 202 -22.54 -4.74 -8.16
N MET A 203 -23.16 -4.22 -7.11
CA MET A 203 -22.71 -2.97 -6.46
C MET A 203 -21.32 -3.12 -5.86
N GLU A 204 -21.03 -4.26 -5.24
CA GLU A 204 -19.70 -4.63 -4.75
C GLU A 204 -18.67 -4.65 -5.87
N ALA A 205 -18.94 -5.34 -6.99
CA ALA A 205 -18.04 -5.41 -8.14
C ALA A 205 -17.76 -4.03 -8.75
N LYS A 206 -18.80 -3.17 -8.85
CA LYS A 206 -18.67 -1.78 -9.30
C LYS A 206 -17.80 -0.95 -8.35
N ALA A 207 -17.94 -1.17 -7.06
CA ALA A 207 -17.17 -0.46 -6.05
C ALA A 207 -15.70 -0.90 -6.03
N LYS A 208 -15.41 -2.21 -6.11
CA LYS A 208 -14.04 -2.75 -6.29
C LYS A 208 -13.35 -2.16 -7.52
N HIS A 209 -14.06 -2.02 -8.63
CA HIS A 209 -13.51 -1.39 -9.84
C HIS A 209 -13.09 0.07 -9.60
N LYS A 210 -13.88 0.84 -8.84
CA LYS A 210 -13.53 2.22 -8.48
C LYS A 210 -12.35 2.31 -7.51
N THR A 211 -12.19 1.32 -6.64
CA THR A 211 -11.11 1.28 -5.64
C THR A 211 -9.73 1.12 -6.28
N ASN A 212 -9.62 0.36 -7.37
CA ASN A 212 -8.37 0.12 -8.10
C ASN A 212 -7.96 1.28 -9.05
N LYS A 213 -8.74 2.35 -9.11
CA LYS A 213 -8.47 3.48 -10.01
C LYS A 213 -7.12 4.15 -9.74
N ALA A 214 -6.67 4.23 -8.48
CA ALA A 214 -5.41 4.88 -8.13
C ALA A 214 -4.20 4.17 -8.77
N ILE A 215 -4.17 2.83 -8.75
CA ILE A 215 -3.11 2.05 -9.41
C ILE A 215 -3.18 2.23 -10.92
N ARG A 216 -4.37 2.16 -11.51
CA ARG A 216 -4.53 2.39 -12.96
C ARG A 216 -3.98 3.74 -13.37
N THR A 217 -4.21 4.79 -12.56
CA THR A 217 -3.65 6.10 -12.83
C THR A 217 -2.11 6.06 -12.86
N LEU A 218 -1.45 5.30 -11.95
CA LEU A 218 0.00 5.11 -11.99
C LEU A 218 0.44 4.28 -13.20
N MET A 219 -0.29 3.23 -13.57
CA MET A 219 0.00 2.41 -14.75
C MET A 219 -0.18 3.20 -16.06
N ASP A 220 -1.19 4.07 -16.13
CA ASP A 220 -1.45 4.94 -17.28
C ASP A 220 -0.35 6.01 -17.49
N LEU A 221 0.54 6.22 -16.51
CA LEU A 221 1.71 7.08 -16.66
C LEU A 221 2.79 6.45 -17.56
N ARG A 222 2.77 5.14 -17.75
CA ARG A 222 3.76 4.41 -18.53
C ARG A 222 3.52 4.61 -20.02
N PRO A 223 4.44 5.28 -20.76
CA PRO A 223 4.32 5.42 -22.20
C PRO A 223 4.37 4.04 -22.87
N LYS A 224 3.66 3.88 -23.97
CA LYS A 224 3.70 2.65 -24.79
C LYS A 224 4.78 2.71 -25.86
N MET A 225 5.13 3.91 -26.29
CA MET A 225 6.10 4.18 -27.35
C MET A 225 7.23 5.07 -26.82
N VAL A 226 8.39 5.01 -27.46
CA VAL A 226 9.57 5.80 -27.16
C VAL A 226 10.30 6.16 -28.46
N THR A 227 10.83 7.38 -28.54
CA THR A 227 11.64 7.82 -29.68
C THR A 227 13.13 7.60 -29.41
N ILE A 228 13.73 6.64 -30.10
CA ILE A 228 15.15 6.30 -29.98
C ILE A 228 15.92 6.89 -31.18
N VAL A 229 17.13 7.39 -30.90
CA VAL A 229 18.07 7.81 -31.93
C VAL A 229 18.95 6.63 -32.31
N SER A 230 18.88 6.19 -33.58
CA SER A 230 19.73 5.13 -34.12
C SER A 230 21.17 5.63 -34.30
N GLN A 231 22.13 4.73 -34.51
CA GLN A 231 23.55 5.09 -34.72
C GLN A 231 23.79 5.97 -35.96
N ASP A 232 22.87 5.91 -36.91
CA ASP A 232 22.86 6.76 -38.13
C ASP A 232 22.30 8.19 -37.91
N GLY A 233 21.90 8.52 -36.66
CA GLY A 233 21.29 9.79 -36.30
C GLY A 233 19.78 9.89 -36.59
N THR A 234 19.14 8.84 -37.13
CA THR A 234 17.73 8.86 -37.44
C THR A 234 16.91 8.61 -36.17
N GLU A 235 15.81 9.36 -36.00
CA GLU A 235 14.86 9.18 -34.90
C GLU A 235 13.79 8.16 -35.30
N LYS A 236 13.60 7.13 -34.51
CA LYS A 236 12.56 6.09 -34.71
C LYS A 236 11.72 5.95 -33.51
N GLU A 237 10.39 5.95 -33.69
CA GLU A 237 9.44 5.64 -32.65
C GLU A 237 9.24 4.11 -32.58
N VAL A 238 9.54 3.53 -31.41
CA VAL A 238 9.48 2.09 -31.17
C VAL A 238 8.70 1.79 -29.87
N PRO A 239 8.14 0.57 -29.71
CA PRO A 239 7.59 0.15 -28.43
C PRO A 239 8.62 0.24 -27.31
N VAL A 240 8.21 0.73 -26.11
CA VAL A 240 9.11 0.90 -24.96
C VAL A 240 9.83 -0.40 -24.57
N GLN A 241 9.24 -1.56 -24.86
CA GLN A 241 9.83 -2.89 -24.60
C GLN A 241 11.15 -3.13 -25.38
N TRP A 242 11.38 -2.37 -26.45
CA TRP A 242 12.57 -2.49 -27.30
C TRP A 242 13.67 -1.49 -26.93
N ALA A 243 13.41 -0.64 -25.94
CA ALA A 243 14.44 0.26 -25.42
C ALA A 243 15.37 -0.51 -24.47
N HIS A 244 16.68 -0.30 -24.63
CA HIS A 244 17.73 -0.92 -23.82
C HIS A 244 18.53 0.13 -23.07
N ALA A 245 19.17 -0.26 -21.98
CA ALA A 245 20.11 0.59 -21.28
C ALA A 245 21.26 0.99 -22.24
N GLY A 246 21.59 2.28 -22.25
CA GLY A 246 22.56 2.85 -23.17
C GLY A 246 21.98 3.49 -24.44
N ASP A 247 20.69 3.27 -24.74
CA ASP A 247 20.04 3.94 -25.88
C ASP A 247 19.90 5.44 -25.65
N THR A 248 19.97 6.19 -26.76
CA THR A 248 19.68 7.62 -26.74
C THR A 248 18.20 7.85 -27.03
N VAL A 249 17.50 8.45 -26.08
CA VAL A 249 16.09 8.75 -26.18
C VAL A 249 15.84 10.24 -26.28
N VAL A 250 14.97 10.65 -27.20
CA VAL A 250 14.51 12.03 -27.37
C VAL A 250 13.20 12.23 -26.65
N VAL A 251 13.10 13.29 -25.86
CA VAL A 251 11.86 13.67 -25.15
C VAL A 251 11.47 15.08 -25.59
N ARG A 252 10.34 15.18 -26.31
CA ARG A 252 9.81 16.43 -26.81
C ARG A 252 8.89 17.13 -25.81
N PRO A 253 8.59 18.42 -25.99
CA PRO A 253 7.63 19.14 -25.15
C PRO A 253 6.28 18.44 -25.10
N GLY A 254 5.73 18.28 -23.88
CA GLY A 254 4.45 17.59 -23.64
C GLY A 254 4.54 16.07 -23.62
N GLU A 255 5.68 15.48 -23.99
CA GLU A 255 5.86 14.03 -23.93
C GLU A 255 6.18 13.53 -22.51
N ARG A 256 5.81 12.29 -22.25
CA ARG A 256 6.21 11.59 -21.03
C ARG A 256 7.57 10.91 -21.25
N VAL A 257 8.45 11.01 -20.27
CA VAL A 257 9.70 10.28 -20.23
C VAL A 257 9.39 8.77 -20.15
N ALA A 258 9.96 7.99 -21.07
CA ALA A 258 9.64 6.56 -21.19
C ALA A 258 10.57 5.65 -20.40
N VAL A 259 11.78 6.11 -20.08
CA VAL A 259 12.84 5.34 -19.40
C VAL A 259 13.52 6.21 -18.35
N ASP A 260 14.17 5.62 -17.36
CA ASP A 260 15.03 6.38 -16.47
C ASP A 260 16.36 6.61 -17.14
N GLY A 261 16.91 7.82 -17.01
CA GLY A 261 18.17 8.15 -17.68
C GLY A 261 18.76 9.47 -17.23
N THR A 262 19.92 9.77 -17.80
CA THR A 262 20.66 11.00 -17.55
C THR A 262 20.59 11.92 -18.77
N VAL A 263 20.23 13.18 -18.55
CA VAL A 263 20.22 14.20 -19.61
C VAL A 263 21.65 14.47 -20.09
N PHE A 264 21.92 14.35 -21.38
CA PHE A 264 23.24 14.68 -21.92
C PHE A 264 23.21 15.87 -22.91
N SER A 265 22.02 16.26 -23.38
CA SER A 265 21.87 17.40 -24.29
C SER A 265 20.49 18.04 -24.15
N GLY A 266 20.44 19.36 -24.17
CA GLY A 266 19.20 20.13 -23.99
C GLY A 266 18.93 20.46 -22.54
N ALA A 267 17.84 21.22 -22.30
CA ALA A 267 17.37 21.57 -20.98
C ALA A 267 15.87 21.82 -21.03
N SER A 268 15.12 21.43 -19.97
CA SER A 268 13.71 21.69 -19.86
C SER A 268 13.21 21.61 -18.41
N TYR A 269 12.02 22.15 -18.19
CA TYR A 269 11.28 21.91 -16.97
C TYR A 269 10.50 20.58 -17.07
N VAL A 270 10.68 19.73 -16.08
CA VAL A 270 10.05 18.41 -15.99
C VAL A 270 9.13 18.37 -14.77
N ASP A 271 7.89 18.01 -14.99
CA ASP A 271 6.91 17.77 -13.93
C ASP A 271 7.13 16.36 -13.36
N GLU A 272 7.67 16.31 -12.15
CA GLU A 272 7.92 15.09 -11.39
C GLU A 272 6.89 14.87 -10.28
N SER A 273 5.80 15.64 -10.24
CA SER A 273 4.81 15.63 -9.16
C SER A 273 4.21 14.25 -8.88
N MET A 274 4.12 13.41 -9.90
CA MET A 274 3.60 12.03 -9.78
C MET A 274 4.56 11.09 -9.03
N LEU A 275 5.85 11.43 -8.96
CA LEU A 275 6.87 10.67 -8.23
C LEU A 275 7.21 11.34 -6.90
N SER A 276 7.46 12.65 -6.92
CA SER A 276 7.88 13.39 -5.71
C SER A 276 6.71 13.87 -4.85
N GLY A 277 5.53 14.04 -5.43
CA GLY A 277 4.38 14.70 -4.80
C GLY A 277 4.50 16.23 -4.75
N GLU A 278 5.57 16.80 -5.30
CA GLU A 278 5.80 18.24 -5.35
C GLU A 278 5.23 18.85 -6.64
N PRO A 279 4.37 19.87 -6.55
CA PRO A 279 3.65 20.39 -7.70
C PRO A 279 4.50 21.31 -8.60
N VAL A 280 5.72 21.67 -8.17
CA VAL A 280 6.58 22.60 -8.91
C VAL A 280 7.48 21.83 -9.88
N PRO A 281 7.45 22.13 -11.20
CA PRO A 281 8.35 21.51 -12.16
C PRO A 281 9.80 21.82 -11.87
N VAL A 282 10.67 20.83 -12.04
CA VAL A 282 12.10 20.92 -11.78
C VAL A 282 12.86 21.17 -13.09
N MET A 283 13.78 22.14 -13.09
CA MET A 283 14.67 22.36 -14.23
C MET A 283 15.65 21.18 -14.34
N LYS A 284 15.75 20.60 -15.53
CA LYS A 284 16.70 19.52 -15.87
C LYS A 284 17.63 20.00 -16.98
N GLN A 285 18.93 19.78 -16.75
CA GLN A 285 20.00 20.13 -17.65
C GLN A 285 21.00 18.98 -17.82
N SER A 286 22.01 19.14 -18.64
CA SER A 286 23.01 18.09 -18.84
C SER A 286 23.65 17.64 -17.53
N GLY A 287 23.65 16.31 -17.28
CA GLY A 287 24.10 15.66 -16.06
C GLY A 287 22.97 15.32 -15.08
N ASP A 288 21.77 15.90 -15.24
CA ASP A 288 20.65 15.63 -14.33
C ASP A 288 19.93 14.32 -14.67
N LYS A 289 19.45 13.62 -13.63
CA LYS A 289 18.64 12.41 -13.79
C LYS A 289 17.18 12.77 -14.05
N VAL A 290 16.54 12.00 -14.94
CA VAL A 290 15.12 12.04 -15.26
C VAL A 290 14.53 10.64 -15.13
N PHE A 291 13.24 10.56 -14.82
CA PHE A 291 12.57 9.31 -14.45
C PHE A 291 11.37 9.04 -15.37
N ALA A 292 11.13 7.77 -15.65
CA ALA A 292 9.98 7.31 -16.42
C ALA A 292 8.65 7.78 -15.78
N GLY A 293 7.69 8.17 -16.63
CA GLY A 293 6.37 8.66 -16.22
C GLY A 293 6.27 10.15 -15.94
N THR A 294 7.41 10.87 -15.78
CA THR A 294 7.44 12.32 -15.64
C THR A 294 7.10 13.02 -16.97
N ILE A 295 6.64 14.28 -16.92
CA ILE A 295 6.17 15.01 -18.09
C ILE A 295 7.13 16.15 -18.42
N ASN A 296 7.67 16.14 -19.63
CA ASN A 296 8.47 17.23 -20.16
C ASN A 296 7.56 18.41 -20.54
N GLN A 297 7.86 19.64 -20.08
CA GLN A 297 6.97 20.78 -20.30
C GLN A 297 7.31 21.64 -21.52
N LYS A 298 8.49 22.27 -21.57
CA LYS A 298 8.74 23.36 -22.54
C LYS A 298 9.88 23.13 -23.54
N GLY A 299 10.98 22.55 -23.10
CA GLY A 299 12.15 22.30 -23.93
C GLY A 299 12.15 20.88 -24.50
N ALA A 300 13.08 20.61 -25.44
CA ALA A 300 13.39 19.23 -25.80
C ALA A 300 14.76 18.87 -25.24
N PHE A 301 14.92 17.65 -24.79
CA PHE A 301 16.21 17.15 -24.32
C PHE A 301 16.42 15.71 -24.77
N ARG A 302 17.67 15.28 -24.76
CA ARG A 302 18.08 13.91 -25.03
C ARG A 302 18.65 13.30 -23.78
N ILE A 303 18.25 12.06 -23.52
CA ILE A 303 18.71 11.28 -22.37
C ILE A 303 19.43 10.04 -22.84
N LYS A 304 20.41 9.61 -22.06
CA LYS A 304 20.95 8.26 -22.13
C LYS A 304 20.19 7.38 -21.18
N ALA A 305 19.59 6.31 -21.68
CA ALA A 305 18.80 5.39 -20.86
C ALA A 305 19.72 4.64 -19.87
N ASP A 306 19.42 4.76 -18.57
CA ASP A 306 20.13 4.05 -17.51
C ASP A 306 19.36 2.76 -17.13
N LYS A 307 18.01 2.88 -16.93
CA LYS A 307 17.13 1.77 -16.61
C LYS A 307 15.90 1.79 -17.51
N THR A 308 15.47 0.61 -17.96
CA THR A 308 14.34 0.46 -18.90
C THR A 308 13.34 -0.59 -18.41
N GLY A 309 12.12 -0.56 -18.94
CA GLY A 309 11.12 -1.59 -18.72
C GLY A 309 10.72 -1.76 -17.26
N GLN A 310 11.00 -2.91 -16.69
CA GLN A 310 10.63 -3.27 -15.31
C GLN A 310 11.60 -2.73 -14.24
N ASP A 311 12.77 -2.27 -14.65
CA ASP A 311 13.80 -1.77 -13.74
C ASP A 311 13.68 -0.27 -13.46
N THR A 312 12.77 0.44 -14.18
CA THR A 312 12.50 1.86 -13.94
C THR A 312 11.88 2.09 -12.55
N VAL A 313 12.16 3.24 -11.96
CA VAL A 313 11.62 3.66 -10.66
C VAL A 313 10.09 3.59 -10.66
N LEU A 314 9.43 4.05 -11.73
CA LEU A 314 7.97 3.95 -11.86
C LEU A 314 7.48 2.49 -11.83
N ALA A 315 8.18 1.58 -12.52
CA ALA A 315 7.80 0.17 -12.52
C ALA A 315 7.99 -0.48 -11.13
N GLN A 316 9.05 -0.11 -10.41
CA GLN A 316 9.27 -0.54 -9.02
C GLN A 316 8.18 -0.02 -8.08
N ILE A 317 7.77 1.25 -8.20
CA ILE A 317 6.66 1.84 -7.45
C ILE A 317 5.35 1.07 -7.71
N ILE A 318 5.02 0.81 -8.97
CA ILE A 318 3.82 0.06 -9.34
C ILE A 318 3.85 -1.34 -8.71
N ARG A 319 5.00 -2.03 -8.80
CA ARG A 319 5.19 -3.37 -8.20
C ARG A 319 5.02 -3.34 -6.67
N MET A 320 5.64 -2.38 -5.98
CA MET A 320 5.47 -2.23 -4.53
C MET A 320 4.00 -2.04 -4.14
N VAL A 321 3.26 -1.19 -4.87
CA VAL A 321 1.84 -0.95 -4.60
C VAL A 321 1.00 -2.20 -4.87
N GLN A 322 1.32 -2.98 -5.91
CA GLN A 322 0.65 -4.25 -6.21
C GLN A 322 0.93 -5.30 -5.12
N ASP A 323 2.18 -5.44 -4.69
CA ASP A 323 2.61 -6.34 -3.62
C ASP A 323 1.92 -5.98 -2.29
N ALA A 324 1.91 -4.69 -1.94
CA ALA A 324 1.25 -4.19 -0.74
C ALA A 324 -0.26 -4.51 -0.75
N GLN A 325 -0.91 -4.39 -1.91
CA GLN A 325 -2.33 -4.73 -2.03
C GLN A 325 -2.58 -6.24 -2.01
N GLY A 326 -1.61 -7.04 -2.43
CA GLY A 326 -1.64 -8.50 -2.35
C GLY A 326 -1.44 -9.02 -0.92
N SER A 327 -0.81 -8.23 -0.06
CA SER A 327 -0.48 -8.63 1.31
C SER A 327 -1.72 -8.72 2.22
N LYS A 328 -1.66 -9.57 3.26
CA LYS A 328 -2.71 -9.71 4.26
C LYS A 328 -2.33 -9.01 5.56
N ALA A 329 -3.22 -8.17 6.07
CA ALA A 329 -3.07 -7.62 7.40
C ALA A 329 -3.31 -8.69 8.49
N PRO A 330 -2.63 -8.61 9.65
CA PRO A 330 -2.88 -9.50 10.78
C PRO A 330 -4.35 -9.55 11.20
N VAL A 331 -5.04 -8.41 11.20
CA VAL A 331 -6.49 -8.34 11.49
C VAL A 331 -7.32 -9.17 10.50
N GLN A 332 -6.91 -9.31 9.25
CA GLN A 332 -7.63 -10.10 8.25
C GLN A 332 -7.55 -11.60 8.56
N ASN A 333 -6.43 -12.10 9.05
CA ASN A 333 -6.30 -13.50 9.46
C ASN A 333 -7.26 -13.83 10.61
N MET A 334 -7.43 -12.90 11.57
CA MET A 334 -8.40 -13.05 12.64
C MET A 334 -9.84 -13.09 12.10
N VAL A 335 -10.17 -12.20 11.17
CA VAL A 335 -11.48 -12.13 10.52
C VAL A 335 -11.80 -13.43 9.75
N ASP A 336 -10.84 -13.95 8.99
CA ASP A 336 -10.98 -15.21 8.26
C ASP A 336 -11.25 -16.41 9.20
N LYS A 337 -10.56 -16.44 10.35
CA LYS A 337 -10.77 -17.46 11.39
C LYS A 337 -12.18 -17.35 12.01
N VAL A 338 -12.63 -16.14 12.34
CA VAL A 338 -13.98 -15.91 12.85
C VAL A 338 -15.03 -16.35 11.82
N ALA A 339 -14.87 -15.97 10.56
CA ALA A 339 -15.79 -16.33 9.48
C ALA A 339 -15.90 -17.85 9.28
N SER A 340 -14.82 -18.60 9.44
CA SER A 340 -14.81 -20.06 9.28
C SER A 340 -15.61 -20.80 10.37
N VAL A 341 -15.71 -20.23 11.57
CA VAL A 341 -16.50 -20.76 12.68
C VAL A 341 -17.94 -20.28 12.63
N PHE A 342 -18.15 -19.04 12.20
CA PHE A 342 -19.44 -18.38 12.21
C PHE A 342 -20.49 -19.10 11.36
N VAL A 343 -20.15 -19.52 10.14
CA VAL A 343 -21.12 -20.17 9.22
C VAL A 343 -21.68 -21.48 9.78
N PRO A 344 -20.86 -22.45 10.25
CA PRO A 344 -21.37 -23.66 10.90
C PRO A 344 -22.24 -23.38 12.14
N VAL A 345 -21.85 -22.41 12.97
CA VAL A 345 -22.61 -22.03 14.17
C VAL A 345 -24.00 -21.51 13.79
N ILE A 346 -24.07 -20.64 12.79
CA ILE A 346 -25.35 -20.10 12.31
C ILE A 346 -26.25 -21.20 11.72
N MET A 347 -25.69 -22.17 10.99
CA MET A 347 -26.47 -23.30 10.53
C MET A 347 -27.08 -24.09 11.71
N GLY A 348 -26.29 -24.30 12.76
CA GLY A 348 -26.80 -24.91 14.01
C GLY A 348 -27.92 -24.09 14.66
N ILE A 349 -27.73 -22.77 14.76
CA ILE A 349 -28.75 -21.84 15.28
C ILE A 349 -30.04 -21.91 14.45
N ALA A 350 -29.92 -21.87 13.11
CA ALA A 350 -31.08 -21.93 12.23
C ALA A 350 -31.91 -23.23 12.41
N VAL A 351 -31.23 -24.36 12.53
CA VAL A 351 -31.90 -25.65 12.83
C VAL A 351 -32.54 -25.63 14.23
N THR A 352 -31.85 -25.11 15.24
CA THR A 352 -32.35 -24.97 16.60
C THR A 352 -33.58 -24.07 16.65
N VAL A 353 -33.57 -22.94 15.93
CA VAL A 353 -34.74 -22.05 15.81
C VAL A 353 -35.91 -22.76 15.17
N PHE A 354 -35.70 -23.51 14.10
CA PHE A 354 -36.75 -24.31 13.48
C PHE A 354 -37.39 -25.31 14.48
N LEU A 355 -36.57 -26.08 15.19
CA LEU A 355 -37.03 -27.05 16.18
C LEU A 355 -37.74 -26.36 17.35
N ALA A 356 -37.25 -25.22 17.80
CA ALA A 356 -37.90 -24.45 18.86
C ALA A 356 -39.34 -24.01 18.44
N TRP A 357 -39.50 -23.50 17.23
CA TRP A 357 -40.81 -23.13 16.71
C TRP A 357 -41.79 -24.31 16.66
N LEU A 358 -41.32 -25.51 16.25
CA LEU A 358 -42.14 -26.73 16.24
C LEU A 358 -42.64 -27.11 17.63
N VAL A 359 -41.85 -26.84 18.67
CA VAL A 359 -42.23 -27.19 20.06
C VAL A 359 -43.10 -26.13 20.70
N PHE A 360 -42.82 -24.83 20.51
CA PHE A 360 -43.48 -23.74 21.23
C PHE A 360 -44.69 -23.13 20.49
N ALA A 361 -44.90 -23.42 19.21
CA ALA A 361 -46.03 -22.93 18.43
C ALA A 361 -46.71 -24.09 17.65
N PRO A 362 -47.52 -24.93 18.32
CA PRO A 362 -48.04 -26.17 17.74
C PRO A 362 -48.95 -25.99 16.52
N GLU A 363 -49.66 -24.87 16.42
CA GLU A 363 -50.64 -24.64 15.32
C GLU A 363 -49.96 -24.20 14.03
N ASP A 364 -49.02 -23.22 14.11
CA ASP A 364 -48.31 -22.66 12.92
C ASP A 364 -46.80 -22.85 12.99
N GLY A 365 -46.29 -23.62 13.91
CA GLY A 365 -44.88 -23.77 14.24
C GLY A 365 -44.01 -24.22 13.06
N PHE A 366 -44.54 -25.04 12.16
CA PHE A 366 -43.79 -25.47 10.99
C PHE A 366 -43.54 -24.32 10.01
N THR A 367 -44.59 -23.53 9.70
CA THR A 367 -44.48 -22.42 8.74
C THR A 367 -43.63 -21.29 9.33
N HIS A 368 -43.89 -20.87 10.56
CA HIS A 368 -43.13 -19.84 11.24
C HIS A 368 -41.69 -20.26 11.48
N GLY A 369 -41.46 -21.51 11.89
CA GLY A 369 -40.12 -22.06 12.09
C GLY A 369 -39.30 -22.13 10.78
N LEU A 370 -39.94 -22.55 9.69
CA LEU A 370 -39.29 -22.60 8.37
C LEU A 370 -38.92 -21.20 7.91
N LEU A 371 -39.82 -20.22 8.02
CA LEU A 371 -39.54 -18.81 7.67
C LEU A 371 -38.44 -18.21 8.54
N ALA A 372 -38.50 -18.46 9.86
CA ALA A 372 -37.47 -18.00 10.77
C ALA A 372 -36.08 -18.62 10.44
N MET A 373 -36.06 -19.94 10.20
CA MET A 373 -34.83 -20.64 9.77
C MET A 373 -34.26 -20.05 8.46
N ILE A 374 -35.09 -19.89 7.45
CA ILE A 374 -34.69 -19.26 6.16
C ILE A 374 -34.16 -17.87 6.40
N THR A 375 -34.85 -17.04 7.18
CA THR A 375 -34.48 -15.66 7.49
C THR A 375 -33.15 -15.60 8.24
N VAL A 376 -32.94 -16.45 9.24
CA VAL A 376 -31.67 -16.58 9.98
C VAL A 376 -30.53 -16.96 9.03
N LEU A 377 -30.71 -17.96 8.15
CA LEU A 377 -29.70 -18.37 7.19
C LEU A 377 -29.29 -17.24 6.23
N ILE A 378 -30.26 -16.42 5.81
CA ILE A 378 -30.01 -15.31 4.91
C ILE A 378 -29.28 -14.17 5.63
N ILE A 379 -29.86 -13.69 6.75
CA ILE A 379 -29.37 -12.47 7.42
C ILE A 379 -28.02 -12.67 8.07
N ALA A 380 -27.68 -13.89 8.41
CA ALA A 380 -26.42 -14.25 9.02
C ALA A 380 -25.23 -14.30 8.06
N CYS A 381 -25.45 -14.10 6.76
CA CYS A 381 -24.33 -14.06 5.81
C CYS A 381 -23.42 -12.83 6.07
N PRO A 382 -22.15 -13.02 6.49
CA PRO A 382 -21.25 -11.91 6.75
C PRO A 382 -20.62 -11.37 5.45
N CYS A 383 -21.48 -11.01 4.46
CA CYS A 383 -21.03 -10.60 3.11
C CYS A 383 -20.07 -9.42 3.14
N ALA A 384 -20.33 -8.43 4.02
CA ALA A 384 -19.51 -7.24 4.18
C ALA A 384 -18.16 -7.52 4.85
N LEU A 385 -18.05 -8.58 5.66
CA LEU A 385 -16.87 -8.90 6.45
C LEU A 385 -15.64 -9.15 5.59
N GLY A 386 -15.79 -9.92 4.50
CA GLY A 386 -14.71 -10.22 3.57
C GLY A 386 -14.17 -9.00 2.80
N LEU A 387 -14.93 -7.89 2.80
CA LEU A 387 -14.54 -6.63 2.14
C LEU A 387 -14.02 -5.57 3.12
N ALA A 388 -14.35 -5.69 4.39
CA ALA A 388 -14.11 -4.66 5.40
C ALA A 388 -12.64 -4.23 5.48
N THR A 389 -11.71 -5.17 5.50
CA THR A 389 -10.27 -4.93 5.56
C THR A 389 -9.66 -4.65 4.19
N PRO A 390 -9.83 -5.51 3.15
CA PRO A 390 -9.12 -5.32 1.90
C PRO A 390 -9.48 -4.02 1.17
N THR A 391 -10.76 -3.60 1.18
CA THR A 391 -11.15 -2.36 0.49
C THR A 391 -10.56 -1.12 1.15
N ALA A 392 -10.50 -1.07 2.48
CA ALA A 392 -9.88 0.04 3.20
C ALA A 392 -8.36 0.09 2.97
N LEU A 393 -7.69 -1.08 2.96
CA LEU A 393 -6.26 -1.19 2.67
C LEU A 393 -5.93 -0.71 1.26
N ILE A 394 -6.65 -1.19 0.24
CA ILE A 394 -6.42 -0.80 -1.16
C ILE A 394 -6.58 0.72 -1.33
N VAL A 395 -7.61 1.33 -0.70
CA VAL A 395 -7.82 2.78 -0.75
C VAL A 395 -6.71 3.51 0.00
N GLY A 396 -6.31 3.03 1.18
CA GLY A 396 -5.25 3.64 2.00
C GLY A 396 -3.89 3.61 1.30
N ILE A 397 -3.46 2.43 0.82
CA ILE A 397 -2.21 2.24 0.07
C ILE A 397 -2.21 3.09 -1.20
N GLY A 398 -3.31 3.06 -1.97
CA GLY A 398 -3.44 3.87 -3.18
C GLY A 398 -3.40 5.38 -2.90
N LYS A 399 -3.95 5.83 -1.78
CA LYS A 399 -3.86 7.22 -1.34
C LYS A 399 -2.44 7.58 -0.90
N GLY A 400 -1.74 6.70 -0.19
CA GLY A 400 -0.32 6.87 0.14
C GLY A 400 0.50 7.05 -1.12
N ALA A 401 0.41 6.13 -2.05
CA ALA A 401 1.15 6.15 -3.31
C ALA A 401 0.91 7.43 -4.12
N SER A 402 -0.34 7.92 -4.20
CA SER A 402 -0.66 9.19 -4.89
C SER A 402 -0.11 10.45 -4.18
N ASN A 403 0.40 10.31 -2.94
CA ASN A 403 1.05 11.39 -2.18
C ASN A 403 2.55 11.11 -1.96
N GLY A 404 3.16 10.22 -2.75
CA GLY A 404 4.58 9.89 -2.64
C GLY A 404 4.95 9.08 -1.39
N ILE A 405 3.97 8.45 -0.71
CA ILE A 405 4.15 7.59 0.45
C ILE A 405 3.90 6.15 0.02
N LEU A 406 4.96 5.38 -0.17
CA LEU A 406 4.88 3.97 -0.56
C LEU A 406 4.87 3.09 0.69
N ILE A 407 3.93 2.19 0.76
CA ILE A 407 3.74 1.26 1.89
C ILE A 407 4.00 -0.15 1.37
N LYS A 408 4.93 -0.86 1.98
CA LYS A 408 5.39 -2.18 1.54
C LYS A 408 4.35 -3.27 1.70
N ASP A 409 3.59 -3.23 2.79
CA ASP A 409 2.57 -4.23 3.09
C ASP A 409 1.49 -3.72 4.05
N ALA A 410 0.46 -4.53 4.25
CA ALA A 410 -0.64 -4.21 5.14
C ALA A 410 -0.24 -4.21 6.62
N THR A 411 0.80 -4.96 6.99
CA THR A 411 1.33 -5.02 8.36
C THR A 411 1.96 -3.70 8.73
N SER A 412 2.71 -3.08 7.79
CA SER A 412 3.33 -1.76 7.95
C SER A 412 2.30 -0.70 8.34
N LEU A 413 1.09 -0.72 7.75
CA LEU A 413 0.00 0.17 8.15
C LEU A 413 -0.52 -0.07 9.58
N GLU A 414 -0.60 -1.33 10.01
CA GLU A 414 -1.03 -1.64 11.38
C GLU A 414 0.03 -1.22 12.41
N VAL A 415 1.30 -1.46 12.11
CA VAL A 415 2.42 -1.09 12.97
C VAL A 415 2.53 0.44 13.08
N ALA A 416 2.50 1.14 11.95
CA ALA A 416 2.62 2.61 11.91
C ALA A 416 1.55 3.33 12.73
N ARG A 417 0.40 2.72 12.95
CA ARG A 417 -0.64 3.26 13.83
C ARG A 417 -0.25 3.24 15.31
N ASN A 418 0.55 2.27 15.73
CA ASN A 418 0.82 2.00 17.14
C ASN A 418 2.19 2.55 17.58
N ILE A 419 2.80 3.43 16.78
CA ILE A 419 4.10 4.04 17.08
C ILE A 419 3.95 5.07 18.19
N ASP A 420 4.82 4.97 19.20
CA ASP A 420 4.90 5.87 20.36
C ASP A 420 6.11 6.81 20.26
N MET A 421 7.15 6.39 19.53
CA MET A 421 8.40 7.12 19.38
C MET A 421 8.88 7.10 17.92
N VAL A 422 9.33 8.26 17.43
CA VAL A 422 10.01 8.40 16.14
C VAL A 422 11.45 8.80 16.38
N ILE A 423 12.37 7.98 15.93
CA ILE A 423 13.80 8.27 15.90
C ILE A 423 14.16 8.78 14.52
N LEU A 424 14.73 9.98 14.47
CA LEU A 424 15.13 10.67 13.25
C LEU A 424 16.65 10.63 13.12
N ASP A 425 17.17 10.18 11.99
CA ASP A 425 18.56 10.48 11.65
C ASP A 425 18.71 11.97 11.39
N LYS A 426 19.88 12.55 11.66
CA LYS A 426 20.12 13.98 11.39
C LYS A 426 20.33 14.23 9.89
N THR A 427 21.34 13.59 9.32
CA THR A 427 21.90 13.94 7.99
C THR A 427 20.98 13.44 6.87
N GLY A 428 20.57 14.34 5.96
CA GLY A 428 19.67 13.99 4.87
C GLY A 428 18.20 13.77 5.29
N THR A 429 17.92 13.64 6.60
CA THR A 429 16.56 13.43 7.14
C THR A 429 16.03 14.72 7.78
N VAL A 430 16.61 15.17 8.88
CA VAL A 430 16.26 16.46 9.51
C VAL A 430 16.89 17.63 8.76
N THR A 431 18.09 17.42 8.21
CA THR A 431 18.86 18.37 7.42
C THR A 431 18.82 18.01 5.92
N GLU A 432 19.28 18.94 5.07
CA GLU A 432 19.29 18.74 3.61
C GLU A 432 20.28 17.65 3.15
N GLY A 433 21.27 17.29 4.01
CA GLY A 433 22.35 16.35 3.67
C GLY A 433 23.31 16.92 2.65
N ARG A 434 23.33 18.24 2.49
CA ARG A 434 24.22 18.97 1.58
C ARG A 434 24.92 20.08 2.36
N PRO A 435 26.10 19.78 2.95
CA PRO A 435 26.87 20.79 3.66
C PRO A 435 27.21 21.96 2.73
N GLU A 436 27.12 23.18 3.26
CA GLU A 436 27.50 24.40 2.56
C GLU A 436 28.46 25.21 3.44
N VAL A 437 29.46 25.85 2.83
CA VAL A 437 30.32 26.82 3.52
C VAL A 437 29.50 28.09 3.71
N THR A 438 29.24 28.44 4.97
CA THR A 438 28.47 29.65 5.33
C THR A 438 29.34 30.83 5.60
N ASP A 439 30.53 30.63 6.17
CA ASP A 439 31.50 31.65 6.49
C ASP A 439 32.91 31.15 6.24
N CYS A 440 33.81 32.07 5.88
CA CYS A 440 35.22 31.79 5.67
C CYS A 440 36.08 33.01 6.11
N LEU A 441 37.14 32.71 6.85
CA LEU A 441 38.12 33.71 7.23
C LEU A 441 39.49 33.29 6.71
N TRP A 442 40.09 34.14 5.86
CA TRP A 442 41.41 33.95 5.30
C TRP A 442 42.46 34.72 6.05
N ALA A 443 43.66 34.15 6.21
CA ALA A 443 44.82 34.84 6.78
C ALA A 443 45.30 36.01 5.90
N SER A 444 45.87 37.01 6.50
CA SER A 444 46.50 38.09 5.77
C SER A 444 47.65 37.57 4.92
N GLY A 445 47.60 37.87 3.62
CA GLY A 445 48.62 37.44 2.64
C GLY A 445 48.31 36.09 1.95
N THR A 446 47.15 35.49 2.16
CA THR A 446 46.67 34.34 1.39
C THR A 446 46.22 34.80 0.01
N GLY A 447 46.75 34.17 -1.00
CA GLY A 447 46.46 34.49 -2.41
C GLY A 447 45.51 33.52 -3.09
N ASP A 448 45.18 33.82 -4.36
CA ASP A 448 44.35 32.91 -5.18
C ASP A 448 45.05 31.55 -5.46
N GLY A 449 46.41 31.52 -5.44
CA GLY A 449 47.16 30.28 -5.51
C GLY A 449 46.84 29.30 -4.36
N ASP A 450 46.75 29.79 -3.10
CA ASP A 450 46.43 28.99 -1.93
C ASP A 450 45.00 28.48 -2.00
N ARG A 451 44.06 29.29 -2.53
CA ARG A 451 42.67 28.89 -2.77
C ARG A 451 42.55 27.77 -3.79
N MET A 452 43.37 27.86 -4.88
CA MET A 452 43.45 26.80 -5.88
C MET A 452 44.00 25.49 -5.29
N VAL A 453 45.03 25.60 -4.41
CA VAL A 453 45.58 24.43 -3.70
C VAL A 453 44.52 23.80 -2.78
N LEU A 454 43.79 24.60 -2.03
CA LEU A 454 42.68 24.07 -1.18
C LEU A 454 41.64 23.36 -2.06
N SER A 455 41.20 23.97 -3.16
CA SER A 455 40.26 23.34 -4.10
C SER A 455 40.83 22.05 -4.69
N GLY A 456 42.10 21.99 -5.05
CA GLY A 456 42.76 20.81 -5.58
C GLY A 456 42.88 19.69 -4.56
N LEU A 457 43.22 20.04 -3.32
CA LEU A 457 43.34 19.09 -2.19
C LEU A 457 41.98 18.43 -1.84
N GLU A 458 40.94 19.25 -1.71
CA GLU A 458 39.61 18.78 -1.34
C GLU A 458 38.91 18.01 -2.52
N ARG A 459 39.25 18.28 -3.78
CA ARG A 459 38.75 17.47 -4.93
C ARG A 459 39.19 16.00 -4.88
N LEU A 460 40.29 15.70 -4.24
CA LEU A 460 40.82 14.34 -4.09
C LEU A 460 40.13 13.59 -2.94
N SER A 461 39.33 14.30 -2.12
CA SER A 461 38.61 13.75 -0.97
C SER A 461 37.15 13.45 -1.37
N GLU A 462 36.68 12.25 -1.01
CA GLU A 462 35.27 11.86 -1.16
C GLU A 462 34.36 12.34 -0.03
N HIS A 463 34.91 13.14 0.91
CA HIS A 463 34.15 13.58 2.09
C HIS A 463 33.15 14.68 1.72
N PRO A 464 31.87 14.66 2.23
CA PRO A 464 30.87 15.69 1.91
C PRO A 464 31.28 17.12 2.26
N LEU A 465 32.11 17.31 3.31
CA LEU A 465 32.67 18.63 3.66
C LEU A 465 33.64 19.14 2.57
N ALA A 466 34.43 18.25 1.99
CA ALA A 466 35.35 18.58 0.92
C ALA A 466 34.60 19.05 -0.33
N GLU A 467 33.53 18.37 -0.72
CA GLU A 467 32.65 18.78 -1.83
C GLU A 467 32.05 20.18 -1.57
N ALA A 468 31.66 20.48 -0.32
CA ALA A 468 31.15 21.79 0.07
C ALA A 468 32.20 22.90 -0.13
N VAL A 469 33.44 22.64 0.27
CA VAL A 469 34.58 23.58 0.09
C VAL A 469 34.88 23.83 -1.39
N VAL A 470 34.96 22.76 -2.21
CA VAL A 470 35.17 22.86 -3.65
C VAL A 470 34.10 23.68 -4.34
N ARG A 471 32.82 23.42 -3.98
CA ARG A 471 31.64 24.14 -4.50
C ARG A 471 31.68 25.63 -4.11
N PHE A 472 32.05 25.93 -2.87
CA PHE A 472 32.18 27.32 -2.38
C PHE A 472 33.26 28.09 -3.11
N LEU A 473 34.42 27.47 -3.38
CA LEU A 473 35.52 28.10 -4.08
C LEU A 473 35.21 28.34 -5.55
N GLY A 474 34.42 27.47 -6.21
CA GLY A 474 33.95 27.66 -7.58
C GLY A 474 35.06 27.72 -8.65
N MET A 475 36.28 27.27 -8.30
CA MET A 475 37.46 27.38 -9.15
C MET A 475 37.66 26.11 -9.97
N GLU A 476 37.86 26.25 -11.31
CA GLU A 476 38.41 25.18 -12.11
C GLU A 476 39.88 25.00 -11.76
N CYS A 477 40.21 23.92 -11.07
CA CYS A 477 41.55 23.70 -10.55
C CYS A 477 42.43 23.03 -11.60
N GLN A 478 43.60 23.64 -11.89
CA GLN A 478 44.68 23.05 -12.66
C GLN A 478 45.94 22.81 -11.81
N VAL A 479 45.82 22.88 -10.46
CA VAL A 479 46.95 22.66 -9.57
C VAL A 479 47.17 21.18 -9.36
N GLU A 480 48.38 20.68 -9.60
CA GLU A 480 48.77 19.31 -9.39
C GLU A 480 49.10 19.09 -7.89
N ILE A 481 48.37 18.16 -7.25
CA ILE A 481 48.61 17.73 -5.86
C ILE A 481 49.32 16.39 -5.90
N SER A 482 50.49 16.32 -5.30
CA SER A 482 51.26 15.09 -5.10
C SER A 482 51.22 14.64 -3.64
N GLY A 483 51.46 13.36 -3.38
CA GLY A 483 51.54 12.83 -2.01
C GLY A 483 50.27 13.02 -1.21
N PHE A 484 49.08 12.92 -1.85
CA PHE A 484 47.79 13.01 -1.17
C PHE A 484 47.63 11.89 -0.17
N GLU A 485 47.26 12.22 1.06
CA GLU A 485 46.98 11.27 2.14
C GLU A 485 45.70 11.69 2.86
N ASN A 486 44.81 10.73 3.04
CA ASN A 486 43.58 10.91 3.82
C ASN A 486 43.81 10.36 5.24
N ILE A 487 43.68 11.23 6.25
CA ILE A 487 43.81 10.86 7.67
C ILE A 487 42.40 10.67 8.22
N PRO A 488 41.94 9.42 8.45
CA PRO A 488 40.57 9.15 8.87
C PRO A 488 40.15 9.93 10.12
N GLY A 489 39.03 10.66 10.03
CA GLY A 489 38.46 11.44 11.10
C GLY A 489 39.18 12.76 11.44
N ARG A 490 40.27 13.11 10.72
CA ARG A 490 41.05 14.33 11.00
C ARG A 490 41.16 15.29 9.81
N GLY A 491 41.28 14.77 8.60
CA GLY A 491 41.40 15.61 7.40
C GLY A 491 42.29 15.00 6.31
N VAL A 492 42.76 15.84 5.40
CA VAL A 492 43.58 15.46 4.28
C VAL A 492 44.86 16.29 4.24
N LEU A 493 45.90 15.73 3.67
CA LEU A 493 47.14 16.41 3.40
C LEU A 493 47.67 16.12 2.00
N GLY A 494 48.53 17.01 1.46
CA GLY A 494 49.14 16.86 0.14
C GLY A 494 50.22 17.91 -0.11
N MET A 495 50.95 17.75 -1.18
CA MET A 495 52.03 18.64 -1.57
C MET A 495 51.69 19.33 -2.90
N SER A 496 51.91 20.63 -2.97
CA SER A 496 51.85 21.42 -4.21
C SER A 496 53.08 22.29 -4.30
N GLU A 497 53.75 22.29 -5.44
CA GLU A 497 54.99 23.06 -5.71
C GLU A 497 56.06 22.89 -4.61
N GLY A 498 56.19 21.68 -4.04
CA GLY A 498 57.18 21.36 -3.01
C GLY A 498 56.80 21.86 -1.60
N ARG A 499 55.61 22.45 -1.39
CA ARG A 499 55.07 22.84 -0.08
C ARG A 499 54.00 21.87 0.36
N ARG A 500 53.96 21.58 1.66
CA ARG A 500 52.95 20.73 2.28
C ARG A 500 51.75 21.55 2.71
N TYR A 501 50.54 21.07 2.40
CA TYR A 501 49.29 21.69 2.76
C TYR A 501 48.39 20.65 3.46
N LEU A 502 47.56 21.14 4.38
CA LEU A 502 46.62 20.33 5.17
C LEU A 502 45.24 21.00 5.17
N ALA A 503 44.19 20.18 5.09
CA ALA A 503 42.83 20.62 5.30
C ALA A 503 42.14 19.64 6.27
N GLY A 504 41.53 20.14 7.38
CA GLY A 504 40.89 19.27 8.35
C GLY A 504 40.62 19.91 9.72
N SER A 505 40.69 19.11 10.76
CA SER A 505 40.39 19.52 12.14
C SER A 505 41.52 20.33 12.76
N LEU A 506 41.20 21.16 13.77
CA LEU A 506 42.19 21.86 14.58
C LEU A 506 43.21 20.91 15.24
N GLU A 507 42.75 19.70 15.60
CA GLU A 507 43.59 18.68 16.21
C GLU A 507 44.68 18.21 15.23
N LEU A 508 44.34 18.06 13.94
CA LEU A 508 45.29 17.75 12.89
C LEU A 508 46.39 18.82 12.80
N LEU A 509 46.01 20.10 12.69
CA LEU A 509 46.99 21.19 12.63
C LEU A 509 47.92 21.20 13.85
N ARG A 510 47.37 21.01 15.06
CA ARG A 510 48.16 20.98 16.29
C ARG A 510 49.10 19.75 16.35
N SER A 511 48.68 18.59 15.87
CA SER A 511 49.54 17.41 15.85
C SER A 511 50.71 17.54 14.89
N GLU A 512 50.56 18.34 13.84
CA GLU A 512 51.62 18.69 12.89
C GLU A 512 52.47 19.90 13.29
N GLY A 513 52.18 20.52 14.46
CA GLY A 513 52.93 21.63 15.00
C GLY A 513 52.70 22.98 14.31
N ILE A 514 51.61 23.14 13.60
CA ILE A 514 51.30 24.34 12.82
C ILE A 514 50.82 25.46 13.71
N GLU A 515 51.35 26.68 13.47
CA GLU A 515 50.93 27.88 14.19
C GLU A 515 49.53 28.32 13.74
N VAL A 516 48.62 28.48 14.70
CA VAL A 516 47.23 28.86 14.44
C VAL A 516 46.96 30.29 14.85
N ASP A 517 46.43 31.10 13.94
CA ASP A 517 46.07 32.48 14.19
C ASP A 517 45.03 32.61 15.29
N THR A 518 45.29 33.47 16.27
CA THR A 518 44.41 33.74 17.44
C THR A 518 43.06 34.34 17.05
N ALA A 519 43.03 35.17 16.00
CA ALA A 519 41.76 35.70 15.46
C ALA A 519 40.90 34.62 14.84
N MET A 520 41.52 33.70 14.08
CA MET A 520 40.82 32.53 13.52
C MET A 520 40.32 31.58 14.59
N LEU A 521 41.11 31.35 15.66
CA LEU A 521 40.69 30.52 16.79
C LEU A 521 39.44 31.12 17.49
N LYS A 522 39.38 32.43 17.65
CA LYS A 522 38.22 33.09 18.25
C LYS A 522 36.95 32.95 17.42
N GLU A 523 37.06 33.14 16.09
CA GLU A 523 35.92 32.98 15.18
C GLU A 523 35.51 31.51 15.05
N ALA A 524 36.46 30.61 14.95
CA ALA A 524 36.18 29.15 14.93
C ALA A 524 35.43 28.73 16.20
N GLY A 525 35.84 29.22 17.37
CA GLY A 525 35.15 28.97 18.64
C GLY A 525 33.72 29.52 18.67
N ARG A 526 33.50 30.72 18.08
CA ARG A 526 32.16 31.26 17.91
C ARG A 526 31.29 30.37 17.03
N TRP A 527 31.80 29.99 15.85
CA TRP A 527 31.09 29.10 14.89
C TRP A 527 30.80 27.73 15.47
N GLN A 528 31.74 27.15 16.24
CA GLN A 528 31.50 25.87 16.93
C GLN A 528 30.40 26.00 18.00
N ASN A 529 30.33 27.11 18.73
CA ASN A 529 29.23 27.39 19.67
C ASN A 529 27.89 27.61 18.95
N GLU A 530 27.91 28.05 17.68
CA GLU A 530 26.75 28.15 16.82
C GLU A 530 26.44 26.81 16.11
N ALA A 531 27.09 25.71 16.54
CA ALA A 531 26.93 24.34 16.01
C ALA A 531 27.34 24.15 14.55
N ARG A 532 28.29 24.92 14.08
CA ARG A 532 28.86 24.76 12.73
C ARG A 532 30.10 23.89 12.78
N THR A 533 30.30 23.08 11.76
CA THR A 533 31.51 22.28 11.57
C THR A 533 32.62 23.20 11.03
N VAL A 534 33.78 23.17 11.66
CA VAL A 534 34.90 24.03 11.28
C VAL A 534 35.96 23.19 10.58
N VAL A 535 36.33 23.62 9.37
CA VAL A 535 37.42 23.06 8.56
C VAL A 535 38.55 24.07 8.51
N TRP A 536 39.75 23.63 8.87
CA TRP A 536 40.96 24.43 8.84
C TRP A 536 41.79 24.13 7.60
N PHE A 537 42.39 25.11 7.03
CA PHE A 537 43.37 24.98 5.96
C PHE A 537 44.70 25.67 6.35
N ALA A 538 45.81 24.99 6.14
CA ALA A 538 47.12 25.43 6.52
C ALA A 538 48.21 24.99 5.57
N ASP A 539 49.31 25.73 5.52
CA ASP A 539 50.57 25.25 4.96
C ASP A 539 51.40 24.58 6.10
N GLN A 540 52.68 24.28 5.79
CA GLN A 540 53.59 23.65 6.77
C GLN A 540 53.93 24.55 8.00
N ASP A 541 53.71 25.84 7.90
CA ASP A 541 54.15 26.83 8.90
C ASP A 541 53.00 27.45 9.68
N ARG A 542 51.87 27.81 9.02
CA ARG A 542 50.77 28.55 9.59
C ARG A 542 49.39 28.21 9.06
N SER A 543 48.34 28.56 9.77
CA SER A 543 47.00 28.52 9.28
C SER A 543 46.72 29.57 8.21
N LEU A 544 46.17 29.19 7.08
CA LEU A 544 45.85 30.01 5.90
C LEU A 544 44.35 30.39 5.87
N ALA A 545 43.46 29.48 6.28
CA ALA A 545 42.04 29.74 6.35
C ALA A 545 41.34 28.91 7.43
N VAL A 546 40.18 29.39 7.82
CA VAL A 546 39.21 28.66 8.60
C VAL A 546 37.83 28.83 7.94
N LEU A 547 37.11 27.73 7.71
CA LEU A 547 35.83 27.70 7.05
C LEU A 547 34.78 27.11 7.98
N ALA A 548 33.60 27.73 8.05
CA ALA A 548 32.44 27.19 8.73
C ALA A 548 31.53 26.49 7.74
N VAL A 549 31.25 25.23 7.98
CA VAL A 549 30.39 24.40 7.14
C VAL A 549 29.16 23.98 7.94
N THR A 550 27.99 24.15 7.35
CA THR A 550 26.72 23.84 8.02
C THR A 550 25.85 23.02 7.07
N ASP A 551 25.24 21.98 7.59
CA ASP A 551 24.17 21.25 6.90
C ASP A 551 22.83 21.88 7.34
N ARG A 552 22.15 22.54 6.42
CA ARG A 552 20.93 23.30 6.69
C ARG A 552 19.77 22.39 7.12
N ILE A 553 19.03 22.82 8.13
CA ILE A 553 17.78 22.15 8.50
C ILE A 553 16.75 22.37 7.40
N LYS A 554 16.05 21.31 7.02
CA LYS A 554 14.96 21.42 6.04
C LYS A 554 13.85 22.33 6.58
N PRO A 555 13.26 23.20 5.75
CA PRO A 555 12.22 24.13 6.18
C PRO A 555 11.02 23.46 6.85
N THR A 556 10.74 22.20 6.46
CA THR A 556 9.60 21.42 6.94
C THR A 556 9.88 20.62 8.22
N SER A 557 11.13 20.56 8.70
CA SER A 557 11.50 19.71 9.85
C SER A 557 10.81 20.11 11.14
N ALA A 558 10.79 21.39 11.47
CA ALA A 558 10.15 21.87 12.69
C ALA A 558 8.63 21.62 12.69
N GLU A 559 7.96 21.88 11.56
CA GLU A 559 6.53 21.61 11.40
C GLU A 559 6.21 20.11 11.50
N ALA A 560 7.06 19.25 10.93
CA ALA A 560 6.92 17.80 10.99
C ALA A 560 7.02 17.27 12.43
N VAL A 561 8.01 17.76 13.19
CA VAL A 561 8.21 17.42 14.61
C VAL A 561 7.02 17.88 15.46
N GLU A 562 6.53 19.11 15.23
CA GLU A 562 5.34 19.63 15.93
C GLU A 562 4.09 18.78 15.66
N LYS A 563 3.87 18.36 14.40
CA LYS A 563 2.77 17.47 14.02
C LYS A 563 2.87 16.09 14.71
N LEU A 564 4.08 15.50 14.76
CA LEU A 564 4.30 14.24 15.47
C LEU A 564 4.00 14.37 16.96
N ARG A 565 4.49 15.44 17.59
CA ARG A 565 4.19 15.75 19.00
C ARG A 565 2.69 15.96 19.23
N GLY A 566 1.99 16.63 18.31
CA GLY A 566 0.53 16.80 18.34
C GLY A 566 -0.25 15.50 18.24
N MET A 567 0.36 14.43 17.71
CA MET A 567 -0.19 13.07 17.71
C MET A 567 0.16 12.27 18.98
N GLY A 568 0.90 12.85 19.93
CA GLY A 568 1.36 12.19 21.15
C GLY A 568 2.58 11.29 20.94
N ILE A 569 3.32 11.48 19.85
CA ILE A 569 4.50 10.69 19.49
C ILE A 569 5.75 11.46 19.95
N ARG A 570 6.63 10.80 20.71
CA ARG A 570 7.91 11.35 21.13
C ARG A 570 8.87 11.39 19.95
N THR A 571 9.69 12.44 19.87
CA THR A 571 10.71 12.60 18.83
C THR A 571 12.10 12.52 19.42
N TYR A 572 12.95 11.73 18.80
CA TYR A 572 14.34 11.54 19.19
C TYR A 572 15.27 11.70 17.99
N MET A 573 16.42 12.34 18.15
CA MET A 573 17.40 12.49 17.06
C MET A 573 18.67 11.69 17.37
N LEU A 574 19.15 10.92 16.39
CA LEU A 574 20.46 10.27 16.42
C LEU A 574 21.40 10.94 15.43
N THR A 575 22.65 11.14 15.83
CA THR A 575 23.68 11.68 14.95
C THR A 575 25.09 11.24 15.36
N GLY A 576 25.98 11.09 14.39
CA GLY A 576 27.41 10.91 14.61
C GLY A 576 28.15 12.20 14.95
N ASP A 577 27.51 13.35 14.87
CA ASP A 577 28.11 14.67 15.17
C ASP A 577 28.41 14.83 16.66
N ASN A 578 29.14 15.92 16.97
CA ASN A 578 29.39 16.33 18.34
C ASN A 578 28.12 16.84 19.05
N GLU A 579 28.15 16.85 20.36
CA GLU A 579 27.01 17.22 21.22
C GLU A 579 26.51 18.65 20.99
N ALA A 580 27.38 19.60 20.74
CA ALA A 580 27.00 21.00 20.49
C ALA A 580 26.21 21.17 19.20
N ALA A 581 26.65 20.52 18.12
CA ALA A 581 25.96 20.52 16.83
C ALA A 581 24.61 19.80 16.91
N ALA A 582 24.56 18.67 17.60
CA ALA A 582 23.32 17.92 17.82
C ALA A 582 22.29 18.73 18.61
N ALA A 583 22.73 19.35 19.73
CA ALA A 583 21.86 20.17 20.55
C ALA A 583 21.26 21.36 19.80
N ALA A 584 22.03 22.04 18.94
CA ALA A 584 21.53 23.16 18.17
C ALA A 584 20.49 22.70 17.10
N VAL A 585 20.76 21.63 16.38
CA VAL A 585 19.80 21.10 15.41
C VAL A 585 18.51 20.63 16.10
N ALA A 586 18.62 19.90 17.22
CA ALA A 586 17.47 19.46 18.01
C ALA A 586 16.60 20.64 18.47
N ARG A 587 17.23 21.71 18.99
CA ARG A 587 16.53 22.92 19.42
C ARG A 587 15.82 23.63 18.27
N MET A 588 16.49 23.79 17.10
CA MET A 588 15.92 24.46 15.95
C MET A 588 14.78 23.64 15.32
N ALA A 589 14.89 22.30 15.31
CA ALA A 589 13.85 21.42 14.81
C ALA A 589 12.73 21.15 15.85
N GLY A 590 12.92 21.56 17.12
CA GLY A 590 11.96 21.30 18.20
C GLY A 590 11.91 19.84 18.64
N ILE A 591 12.98 19.07 18.45
CA ILE A 591 13.07 17.65 18.84
C ILE A 591 13.25 17.53 20.34
N ASP A 592 12.55 16.55 20.95
CA ASP A 592 12.47 16.44 22.42
C ASP A 592 13.80 15.99 23.04
N GLU A 593 14.44 15.00 22.44
CA GLU A 593 15.67 14.39 22.95
C GLU A 593 16.63 14.03 21.79
N PHE A 594 17.94 13.98 22.06
CA PHE A 594 18.94 13.61 21.07
C PHE A 594 20.09 12.83 21.69
N ARG A 595 20.84 12.09 20.86
CA ARG A 595 22.09 11.43 21.21
C ARG A 595 23.13 11.71 20.13
N ALA A 596 24.26 12.26 20.56
CA ALA A 596 25.39 12.64 19.71
C ALA A 596 26.49 11.58 19.71
N GLY A 597 27.41 11.62 18.75
CA GLY A 597 28.57 10.73 18.68
C GLY A 597 28.23 9.24 18.47
N VAL A 598 27.08 8.93 17.87
CA VAL A 598 26.59 7.56 17.69
C VAL A 598 27.16 6.96 16.42
N LEU A 599 27.86 5.84 16.55
CA LEU A 599 28.35 5.06 15.41
C LEU A 599 27.19 4.32 14.71
N PRO A 600 27.26 4.01 13.40
CA PRO A 600 26.19 3.31 12.67
C PRO A 600 25.71 2.02 13.34
N GLN A 601 26.63 1.20 13.86
CA GLN A 601 26.30 -0.04 14.58
C GLN A 601 25.60 0.21 15.93
N ASP A 602 25.83 1.33 16.57
CA ASP A 602 25.23 1.68 17.87
C ASP A 602 23.81 2.22 17.72
N LYS A 603 23.44 2.72 16.53
CA LYS A 603 22.08 3.19 16.25
C LYS A 603 21.06 2.05 16.41
N ALA A 604 21.37 0.85 15.90
CA ALA A 604 20.50 -0.32 16.04
C ALA A 604 20.35 -0.76 17.50
N ARG A 605 21.44 -0.68 18.28
CA ARG A 605 21.40 -0.96 19.73
C ARG A 605 20.51 0.01 20.46
N PHE A 606 20.58 1.30 20.15
CA PHE A 606 19.73 2.31 20.76
C PHE A 606 18.24 2.09 20.43
N VAL A 607 17.91 1.77 19.19
CA VAL A 607 16.53 1.38 18.80
C VAL A 607 16.03 0.24 19.67
N LYS A 608 16.88 -0.79 19.89
CA LYS A 608 16.54 -1.93 20.74
C LYS A 608 16.36 -1.53 22.21
N GLU A 609 17.22 -0.65 22.75
CA GLU A 609 17.10 -0.11 24.11
C GLU A 609 15.71 0.57 24.31
N CYS A 610 15.25 1.36 23.32
CA CYS A 610 13.93 1.97 23.36
C CYS A 610 12.79 0.95 23.29
N GLN A 611 12.94 -0.10 22.46
CA GLN A 611 11.97 -1.19 22.37
C GLN A 611 11.88 -1.99 23.68
N ASP A 612 13.03 -2.28 24.30
CA ASP A 612 13.11 -2.97 25.58
C ASP A 612 12.49 -2.13 26.72
N ALA A 613 12.52 -0.81 26.60
CA ALA A 613 11.80 0.13 27.48
C ALA A 613 10.28 0.18 27.24
N GLY A 614 9.77 -0.57 26.26
CA GLY A 614 8.35 -0.72 25.98
C GLY A 614 7.79 0.22 24.92
N TYR A 615 8.63 1.02 24.25
CA TYR A 615 8.19 1.89 23.15
C TYR A 615 8.05 1.11 21.84
N LYS A 616 7.04 1.49 21.04
CA LYS A 616 6.94 1.14 19.63
C LYS A 616 7.66 2.18 18.80
N VAL A 617 8.79 1.77 18.23
CA VAL A 617 9.77 2.68 17.62
C VAL A 617 9.66 2.69 16.11
N ALA A 618 9.52 3.91 15.53
CA ALA A 618 9.78 4.14 14.12
C ALA A 618 11.19 4.73 13.95
N MET A 619 11.98 4.19 13.03
CA MET A 619 13.26 4.77 12.60
C MET A 619 13.07 5.41 11.23
N VAL A 620 13.52 6.67 11.10
CA VAL A 620 13.48 7.46 9.85
C VAL A 620 14.91 7.80 9.44
N GLY A 621 15.31 7.43 8.25
CA GLY A 621 16.66 7.67 7.72
C GLY A 621 16.71 7.61 6.20
N ASP A 622 17.91 7.78 5.62
CA ASP A 622 18.16 7.72 4.18
C ASP A 622 18.41 6.28 3.65
N GLY A 623 18.57 5.33 4.56
CA GLY A 623 18.74 3.91 4.28
C GLY A 623 20.15 3.46 3.92
N ILE A 624 21.10 4.36 3.71
CA ILE A 624 22.49 4.00 3.36
C ILE A 624 23.28 3.67 4.64
N ASN A 625 23.28 4.59 5.60
CA ASN A 625 24.04 4.48 6.85
C ASN A 625 23.23 3.87 7.99
N ASP A 626 21.92 3.82 7.85
CA ASP A 626 20.96 3.47 8.91
C ASP A 626 20.29 2.12 8.70
N SER A 627 20.72 1.32 7.72
CA SER A 627 20.09 0.05 7.34
C SER A 627 19.88 -0.90 8.52
N ALA A 628 20.86 -1.02 9.42
CA ALA A 628 20.76 -1.85 10.61
C ALA A 628 19.73 -1.32 11.62
N ALA A 629 19.65 0.00 11.82
CA ALA A 629 18.68 0.64 12.72
C ALA A 629 17.26 0.58 12.14
N LEU A 630 17.13 0.77 10.82
CA LEU A 630 15.86 0.61 10.09
C LEU A 630 15.35 -0.84 10.21
N ALA A 631 16.23 -1.83 10.04
CA ALA A 631 15.85 -3.24 10.16
C ALA A 631 15.44 -3.64 11.60
N GLN A 632 16.03 -3.00 12.63
CA GLN A 632 15.72 -3.24 14.04
C GLN A 632 14.39 -2.61 14.47
N ALA A 633 13.99 -1.48 13.90
CA ALA A 633 12.81 -0.72 14.31
C ALA A 633 11.51 -1.50 14.05
N ASP A 634 10.47 -1.23 14.86
CA ASP A 634 9.12 -1.76 14.62
C ASP A 634 8.57 -1.25 13.27
N LEU A 635 8.86 0.01 12.92
CA LEU A 635 8.53 0.62 11.65
C LEU A 635 9.79 1.28 11.05
N SER A 636 10.19 0.87 9.87
CA SER A 636 11.24 1.53 9.09
C SER A 636 10.65 2.48 8.06
N ILE A 637 11.14 3.72 8.05
CA ILE A 637 10.74 4.77 7.09
C ILE A 637 12.00 5.25 6.37
N ALA A 638 12.12 4.94 5.08
CA ALA A 638 13.18 5.49 4.23
C ALA A 638 12.73 6.79 3.57
N MET A 639 13.61 7.79 3.54
CA MET A 639 13.32 9.09 2.94
C MET A 639 14.21 9.37 1.74
N GLY A 640 13.63 10.09 0.77
CA GLY A 640 14.31 10.51 -0.45
C GLY A 640 14.34 9.43 -1.51
N ARG A 641 14.90 9.77 -2.67
CA ARG A 641 15.17 8.84 -3.76
C ARG A 641 16.46 8.04 -3.47
N GLY A 642 16.53 7.54 -2.22
CA GLY A 642 17.66 6.78 -1.71
C GLY A 642 17.97 5.55 -2.57
N SER A 643 19.06 4.89 -2.25
CA SER A 643 19.52 3.68 -2.97
C SER A 643 18.37 2.68 -3.16
N ASP A 644 18.37 1.97 -4.27
CA ASP A 644 17.46 0.85 -4.55
C ASP A 644 17.32 -0.09 -3.32
N ILE A 645 18.37 -0.20 -2.51
CA ILE A 645 18.44 -0.99 -1.27
C ILE A 645 17.50 -0.46 -0.18
N ALA A 646 17.40 0.85 -0.01
CA ALA A 646 16.52 1.45 1.00
C ALA A 646 15.03 1.26 0.65
N MET A 647 14.69 1.36 -0.63
CA MET A 647 13.31 1.09 -1.10
C MET A 647 12.89 -0.37 -0.90
N ASP A 648 13.83 -1.31 -1.07
CA ASP A 648 13.52 -2.73 -0.91
C ASP A 648 13.39 -3.18 0.55
N THR A 649 14.08 -2.53 1.48
CA THR A 649 14.15 -2.95 2.88
C THR A 649 13.14 -2.24 3.78
N ALA A 650 12.85 -0.95 3.53
CA ALA A 650 11.96 -0.17 4.38
C ALA A 650 10.49 -0.60 4.30
N MET A 651 9.78 -0.52 5.42
CA MET A 651 8.34 -0.79 5.50
C MET A 651 7.51 0.35 4.89
N VAL A 652 8.01 1.57 4.98
CA VAL A 652 7.45 2.76 4.33
C VAL A 652 8.55 3.51 3.62
N THR A 653 8.35 3.89 2.37
CA THR A 653 9.27 4.72 1.60
C THR A 653 8.60 6.03 1.22
N ILE A 654 9.23 7.14 1.57
CA ILE A 654 8.80 8.49 1.21
C ILE A 654 9.65 8.95 0.04
N LEU A 655 9.02 9.18 -1.12
CA LEU A 655 9.73 9.51 -2.37
C LEU A 655 10.33 10.91 -2.40
N SER A 656 9.84 11.81 -1.55
CA SER A 656 10.38 13.17 -1.40
C SER A 656 11.37 13.24 -0.23
N SER A 657 12.15 14.31 -0.22
CA SER A 657 13.00 14.65 0.93
C SER A 657 12.25 15.41 2.04
N ASP A 658 10.96 15.69 1.85
CA ASP A 658 10.13 16.47 2.75
C ASP A 658 9.75 15.67 4.02
N LEU A 659 10.25 16.11 5.18
CA LEU A 659 9.99 15.44 6.46
C LEU A 659 8.52 15.52 6.88
N SER A 660 7.73 16.49 6.38
CA SER A 660 6.30 16.60 6.69
C SER A 660 5.48 15.37 6.23
N ARG A 661 6.02 14.57 5.32
CA ARG A 661 5.41 13.31 4.87
C ARG A 661 5.43 12.21 5.92
N VAL A 662 6.34 12.27 6.90
CA VAL A 662 6.41 11.28 8.00
C VAL A 662 5.13 11.33 8.87
N PRO A 663 4.74 12.47 9.44
CA PRO A 663 3.46 12.56 10.15
C PRO A 663 2.25 12.26 9.26
N GLU A 664 2.30 12.58 7.95
CA GLU A 664 1.23 12.21 7.01
C GLU A 664 1.13 10.68 6.83
N ALA A 665 2.24 9.96 6.76
CA ALA A 665 2.26 8.49 6.69
C ALA A 665 1.64 7.86 7.94
N VAL A 666 1.99 8.35 9.12
CA VAL A 666 1.39 7.90 10.39
C VAL A 666 -0.11 8.22 10.42
N ARG A 667 -0.52 9.43 10.04
CA ARG A 667 -1.93 9.83 9.97
C ARG A 667 -2.73 8.97 8.99
N LEU A 668 -2.17 8.67 7.83
CA LEU A 668 -2.77 7.76 6.84
C LEU A 668 -3.03 6.38 7.44
N SER A 669 -2.06 5.84 8.17
CA SER A 669 -2.17 4.56 8.87
C SER A 669 -3.28 4.59 9.92
N HIS A 670 -3.32 5.63 10.77
CA HIS A 670 -4.40 5.84 11.74
C HIS A 670 -5.79 5.87 11.07
N MET A 671 -5.92 6.63 9.98
CA MET A 671 -7.19 6.76 9.24
C MET A 671 -7.60 5.44 8.60
N THR A 672 -6.66 4.71 8.02
CA THR A 672 -6.92 3.43 7.34
C THR A 672 -7.35 2.36 8.34
N VAL A 673 -6.60 2.18 9.42
CA VAL A 673 -6.92 1.18 10.45
C VAL A 673 -8.21 1.54 11.20
N ARG A 674 -8.49 2.84 11.45
CA ARG A 674 -9.77 3.27 12.00
C ARG A 674 -10.94 2.91 11.07
N THR A 675 -10.76 3.11 9.76
CA THR A 675 -11.78 2.72 8.76
C THR A 675 -12.00 1.21 8.74
N ILE A 676 -10.94 0.40 8.84
CA ILE A 676 -11.03 -1.06 8.96
C ILE A 676 -11.87 -1.45 10.18
N ARG A 677 -11.56 -0.89 11.35
CA ARG A 677 -12.30 -1.18 12.60
C ARG A 677 -13.78 -0.78 12.50
N GLN A 678 -14.07 0.38 11.90
CA GLN A 678 -15.45 0.80 11.66
C GLN A 678 -16.19 -0.16 10.72
N ASN A 679 -15.53 -0.57 9.63
CA ASN A 679 -16.10 -1.52 8.68
C ASN A 679 -16.39 -2.86 9.33
N LEU A 680 -15.47 -3.38 10.14
CA LEU A 680 -15.66 -4.63 10.88
C LEU A 680 -16.79 -4.51 11.89
N PHE A 681 -16.86 -3.42 12.65
CA PHE A 681 -17.94 -3.18 13.60
C PHE A 681 -19.30 -3.21 12.89
N TRP A 682 -19.47 -2.46 11.79
CA TRP A 682 -20.73 -2.45 11.06
C TRP A 682 -21.05 -3.79 10.41
N ALA A 683 -20.05 -4.50 9.88
CA ALA A 683 -20.25 -5.81 9.29
C ALA A 683 -20.76 -6.86 10.29
N PHE A 684 -20.41 -6.74 11.58
CA PHE A 684 -20.85 -7.66 12.63
C PHE A 684 -22.14 -7.23 13.31
N ILE A 685 -22.30 -5.93 13.63
CA ILE A 685 -23.40 -5.48 14.48
C ILE A 685 -24.77 -5.74 13.82
N TYR A 686 -24.86 -5.61 12.49
CA TYR A 686 -26.08 -5.93 11.76
C TYR A 686 -26.50 -7.39 11.98
N ASN A 687 -25.56 -8.33 11.92
CA ASN A 687 -25.84 -9.75 12.11
C ASN A 687 -26.20 -10.08 13.58
N VAL A 688 -25.48 -9.49 14.53
CA VAL A 688 -25.72 -9.72 15.98
C VAL A 688 -27.13 -9.26 16.39
N ILE A 689 -27.60 -8.13 15.84
CA ILE A 689 -28.95 -7.64 16.15
C ILE A 689 -30.01 -8.38 15.35
N ALA A 690 -29.76 -8.64 14.08
CA ALA A 690 -30.76 -9.14 13.15
C ALA A 690 -31.06 -10.65 13.31
N VAL A 691 -30.07 -11.47 13.73
CA VAL A 691 -30.26 -12.91 13.92
C VAL A 691 -31.30 -13.23 15.04
N PRO A 692 -31.26 -12.63 16.25
CA PRO A 692 -32.32 -12.81 17.24
C PRO A 692 -33.69 -12.35 16.77
N VAL A 693 -33.76 -11.22 16.03
CA VAL A 693 -35.05 -10.73 15.48
C VAL A 693 -35.59 -11.71 14.43
N ALA A 694 -34.71 -12.22 13.55
CA ALA A 694 -35.06 -13.24 12.56
C ALA A 694 -35.50 -14.57 13.19
N ALA A 695 -34.91 -14.94 14.33
CA ALA A 695 -35.30 -16.11 15.09
C ALA A 695 -36.70 -15.98 15.74
N GLY A 696 -37.26 -14.75 15.79
CA GLY A 696 -38.59 -14.51 16.29
C GLY A 696 -38.66 -14.05 17.77
N ILE A 697 -37.57 -13.46 18.31
CA ILE A 697 -37.53 -12.99 19.71
C ILE A 697 -38.63 -11.94 20.01
N LEU A 698 -39.07 -11.18 18.99
CA LEU A 698 -40.12 -10.19 19.12
C LEU A 698 -41.52 -10.75 18.95
N TYR A 699 -41.65 -11.98 18.45
CA TYR A 699 -42.98 -12.61 18.19
C TYR A 699 -43.87 -12.71 19.41
N PRO A 700 -43.39 -13.17 20.59
CA PRO A 700 -44.19 -13.26 21.79
C PRO A 700 -44.73 -11.90 22.30
N VAL A 701 -44.04 -10.79 21.92
CA VAL A 701 -44.37 -9.45 22.43
C VAL A 701 -45.38 -8.75 21.52
N ASN A 702 -45.22 -8.83 20.20
CA ASN A 702 -45.99 -8.05 19.23
C ASN A 702 -46.40 -8.81 17.96
N GLY A 703 -46.18 -10.12 17.90
CA GLY A 703 -46.49 -10.96 16.74
C GLY A 703 -45.56 -10.72 15.52
N PHE A 704 -44.45 -9.94 15.68
CA PHE A 704 -43.55 -9.59 14.59
C PHE A 704 -42.58 -10.72 14.27
N LEU A 705 -42.63 -11.20 13.03
CA LEU A 705 -41.63 -12.10 12.47
C LEU A 705 -40.95 -11.40 11.28
N LEU A 706 -39.61 -11.40 11.25
CA LEU A 706 -38.86 -10.72 10.21
C LEU A 706 -39.00 -11.43 8.86
N ASN A 707 -39.46 -10.69 7.87
CA ASN A 707 -39.60 -11.22 6.52
C ASN A 707 -38.21 -11.47 5.87
N PRO A 708 -37.98 -12.65 5.25
CA PRO A 708 -36.74 -13.00 4.57
C PRO A 708 -36.26 -11.96 3.53
N MET A 709 -37.20 -11.27 2.85
CA MET A 709 -36.89 -10.23 1.88
C MET A 709 -36.19 -9.02 2.51
N ILE A 710 -36.66 -8.61 3.70
CA ILE A 710 -36.02 -7.51 4.47
C ILE A 710 -34.60 -7.91 4.87
N GLY A 711 -34.39 -9.18 5.26
CA GLY A 711 -33.09 -9.74 5.55
C GLY A 711 -32.12 -9.63 4.36
N GLY A 712 -32.58 -10.04 3.16
CA GLY A 712 -31.79 -9.93 1.93
C GLY A 712 -31.43 -8.49 1.55
N ALA A 713 -32.36 -7.55 1.70
CA ALA A 713 -32.15 -6.13 1.46
C ALA A 713 -31.11 -5.55 2.45
N ALA A 714 -31.25 -5.83 3.75
CA ALA A 714 -30.32 -5.35 4.77
C ALA A 714 -28.88 -5.82 4.51
N MET A 715 -28.69 -7.05 4.05
CA MET A 715 -27.38 -7.58 3.67
C MET A 715 -26.75 -6.86 2.46
N ALA A 716 -27.54 -6.57 1.42
CA ALA A 716 -27.06 -5.83 0.26
C ALA A 716 -26.57 -4.43 0.71
N PHE A 717 -27.33 -3.74 1.54
CA PHE A 717 -26.98 -2.42 2.08
C PHE A 717 -25.75 -2.47 3.00
N SER A 718 -25.58 -3.50 3.80
CA SER A 718 -24.39 -3.69 4.65
C SER A 718 -23.11 -3.69 3.82
N SER A 719 -23.06 -4.45 2.73
CA SER A 719 -21.90 -4.49 1.83
C SER A 719 -21.60 -3.14 1.17
N VAL A 720 -22.66 -2.42 0.73
CA VAL A 720 -22.52 -1.09 0.14
C VAL A 720 -22.00 -0.08 1.15
N SER A 721 -22.47 -0.11 2.40
CA SER A 721 -22.04 0.80 3.46
C SER A 721 -20.55 0.68 3.78
N VAL A 722 -20.04 -0.55 3.88
CA VAL A 722 -18.62 -0.84 4.13
C VAL A 722 -17.74 -0.30 3.00
N VAL A 723 -18.14 -0.52 1.75
CA VAL A 723 -17.39 0.00 0.61
C VAL A 723 -17.45 1.52 0.53
N ALA A 724 -18.62 2.12 0.76
CA ALA A 724 -18.78 3.57 0.77
C ALA A 724 -17.92 4.23 1.86
N ASN A 725 -17.86 3.63 3.08
CA ASN A 725 -16.99 4.10 4.15
C ASN A 725 -15.51 4.00 3.78
N SER A 726 -15.10 2.92 3.12
CA SER A 726 -13.73 2.77 2.60
C SER A 726 -13.40 3.82 1.54
N LEU A 727 -14.31 4.08 0.59
CA LEU A 727 -14.10 5.10 -0.46
C LEU A 727 -14.05 6.51 0.11
N ARG A 728 -14.73 6.80 1.22
CA ARG A 728 -14.68 8.08 1.93
C ARG A 728 -13.26 8.41 2.40
N LEU A 729 -12.41 7.39 2.68
CA LEU A 729 -11.01 7.59 3.03
C LEU A 729 -10.25 8.36 1.93
N ARG A 730 -10.62 8.18 0.65
CA ARG A 730 -9.99 8.84 -0.49
C ARG A 730 -10.15 10.37 -0.44
N SER A 731 -11.30 10.88 -0.02
CA SER A 731 -11.62 12.31 -0.02
C SER A 731 -11.13 13.06 1.22
N ARG A 732 -10.69 12.36 2.28
CA ARG A 732 -10.15 13.00 3.49
C ARG A 732 -8.77 13.58 3.19
N LYS A 733 -8.45 14.76 3.72
CA LYS A 733 -7.08 15.34 3.66
C LYS A 733 -6.13 14.57 4.59
N LEU A 734 -4.89 14.40 4.14
CA LEU A 734 -3.76 13.88 4.95
C LEU A 734 -3.22 14.96 5.86
#